data_33230facdf229d24bb76152950894c3e
#
_entry.id   33230facdf229d24bb76152950894c3e
#
_cell.length_a   1.000
_cell.length_b   1.000
_cell.length_c   1.000
_cell.angle_alpha   90.00
_cell.angle_beta   90.00
_cell.angle_gamma   90.00
#
_symmetry.space_group_name_H-M   'P 1'
#
loop_
_entity.id
_entity.type
_entity.pdbx_description
1 polymer ?
#
loop_
_entity_poly.entity_id
_entity_poly.type
_entity_poly.pdbx_seq_one_letter_code
_entity_poly.pdbx_strand_id
1 'polypeptide(L)'
;MSKFESDKVMPRYLLIALVFTIIGISVVVKAGYIMTAEKEYWTDVAARLKRDSVRVKPNRGNILSCDGQLMASSIPEYKIYMDFVAGGEKKDSMWNDSVDLICEGLHKIFPEKSVEEFKTDLEKGHKKMSRNCPIWKKRIDYNTFSEVKKLPIFRQSKYKGGFYYEEFNSRKRPFGSLAQRTIGDMYGAKDTARCGLELSYDSLLRGTQGITHRRKVLNKWMNIPISNPIDGVDVVTTIDVGMQDIAERALIEELKLPQVNGDVGVVVLMEVATGDIKAIVNMTKCADGKYREVKNNAVSDLLEPGSVFKTASFLVALDDGVVDTTLMINTGSGVWNMHGRDMKDHNWRRGGYQTISLPRALEVSSNIGVSRVIDEHYGNNPEKFVEGIYRVGLASDLRIPLVGSTPPRIRMPKKNDRGQWINWSKTALPWMSIGYETQVPPISTVTFYNAIANDGKMMRPRFIKKIMKNGEVIREFPPEVIKEQIAKPQTIKTMQTILEHVVSQGLGKKAGSKSFKVAGKTGTAQISKGAGGYKTGVTNYLLSFCGFFPADKPRYSCIVCIQKSGLPASGGGMSGVVFHNIAEGVMAQNIKLSVEDARDSLSVMVPNVKNGNVVAADYVLSHLGIKTNNNSWNGDYSTGNPIWGHARIVGSKVALTKMNTRNDITPDVTGMGARDAVFMLESRGMKVKVHGRGKVVSQSYAAGKPISPGQVCVLELKI
;
A
#
# COMPACT_ATOMS: atom_id res chain seq x y z
N MET A 1 17.36 -73.01 -46.03
CA MET A 1 18.22 -72.02 -45.40
C MET A 1 19.37 -71.75 -46.35
N SER A 2 19.30 -70.62 -47.08
CA SER A 2 20.38 -70.19 -48.00
C SER A 2 21.62 -69.78 -47.18
N LYS A 3 22.76 -70.37 -47.50
CA LYS A 3 24.07 -70.02 -46.94
C LYS A 3 24.31 -68.55 -47.16
N PHE A 4 24.52 -67.75 -46.10
CA PHE A 4 24.90 -66.35 -46.17
C PHE A 4 26.36 -66.32 -46.82
N GLU A 5 26.46 -65.89 -48.10
CA GLU A 5 27.74 -65.68 -48.74
C GLU A 5 28.34 -64.36 -48.23
N SER A 6 29.18 -64.47 -47.21
CA SER A 6 29.84 -63.33 -46.56
C SER A 6 30.68 -62.50 -47.52
N ASP A 7 31.30 -63.15 -48.51
CA ASP A 7 32.24 -62.53 -49.46
C ASP A 7 31.58 -61.55 -50.44
N LYS A 8 30.30 -61.72 -50.71
CA LYS A 8 29.53 -60.78 -51.58
C LYS A 8 28.86 -59.63 -50.82
N VAL A 9 28.62 -59.82 -49.52
CA VAL A 9 27.92 -58.85 -48.69
C VAL A 9 28.91 -57.88 -48.01
N MET A 10 30.09 -58.35 -47.58
CA MET A 10 31.10 -57.50 -46.93
C MET A 10 31.58 -56.31 -47.77
N PRO A 11 31.85 -56.39 -49.08
CA PRO A 11 32.25 -55.23 -49.89
C PRO A 11 31.14 -54.13 -49.91
N ARG A 12 29.88 -54.56 -49.93
CA ARG A 12 28.73 -53.60 -49.91
C ARG A 12 28.58 -52.88 -48.57
N TYR A 13 28.80 -53.59 -47.48
CA TYR A 13 28.83 -52.96 -46.13
C TYR A 13 30.01 -52.01 -45.99
N LEU A 14 31.21 -52.37 -46.47
CA LEU A 14 32.38 -51.51 -46.49
C LEU A 14 32.16 -50.26 -47.33
N LEU A 15 31.52 -50.38 -48.50
CA LEU A 15 31.17 -49.22 -49.32
C LEU A 15 30.15 -48.27 -48.65
N ILE A 16 29.14 -48.83 -48.06
CA ILE A 16 28.16 -48.03 -47.28
C ILE A 16 28.85 -47.35 -46.09
N ALA A 17 29.66 -48.06 -45.31
CA ALA A 17 30.45 -47.51 -44.24
C ALA A 17 31.37 -46.40 -44.68
N LEU A 18 32.03 -46.54 -45.80
CA LEU A 18 32.89 -45.53 -46.41
C LEU A 18 32.10 -44.27 -46.77
N VAL A 19 30.92 -44.43 -47.41
CA VAL A 19 30.04 -43.30 -47.76
C VAL A 19 29.60 -42.55 -46.52
N PHE A 20 29.14 -43.25 -45.48
CA PHE A 20 28.76 -42.58 -44.21
C PHE A 20 29.96 -41.92 -43.56
N THR A 21 31.13 -42.50 -43.59
CA THR A 21 32.37 -41.89 -43.06
C THR A 21 32.71 -40.60 -43.82
N ILE A 22 32.64 -40.60 -45.19
CA ILE A 22 32.87 -39.40 -45.98
C ILE A 22 31.83 -38.32 -45.66
N ILE A 23 30.55 -38.66 -45.50
CA ILE A 23 29.50 -37.73 -45.11
C ILE A 23 29.80 -37.16 -43.71
N GLY A 24 30.19 -38.02 -42.76
CA GLY A 24 30.54 -37.58 -41.39
C GLY A 24 31.72 -36.61 -41.39
N ILE A 25 32.79 -36.93 -42.13
CA ILE A 25 33.95 -36.05 -42.29
C ILE A 25 33.53 -34.72 -42.95
N SER A 26 32.71 -34.74 -43.97
CA SER A 26 32.22 -33.53 -44.67
C SER A 26 31.43 -32.63 -43.74
N VAL A 27 30.60 -33.20 -42.86
CA VAL A 27 29.83 -32.43 -41.85
C VAL A 27 30.77 -31.77 -40.84
N VAL A 28 31.79 -32.50 -40.35
CA VAL A 28 32.76 -31.95 -39.40
C VAL A 28 33.60 -30.84 -40.03
N VAL A 29 34.07 -31.06 -41.28
CA VAL A 29 34.84 -30.06 -42.05
C VAL A 29 33.97 -28.80 -42.29
N LYS A 30 32.71 -28.98 -42.68
CA LYS A 30 31.80 -27.86 -42.89
C LYS A 30 31.51 -27.13 -41.59
N ALA A 31 31.31 -27.83 -40.45
CA ALA A 31 31.17 -27.22 -39.14
C ALA A 31 32.42 -26.42 -38.74
N GLY A 32 33.61 -26.96 -38.95
CA GLY A 32 34.89 -26.26 -38.75
C GLY A 32 35.02 -25.00 -39.62
N TYR A 33 34.61 -25.09 -40.87
CA TYR A 33 34.62 -23.95 -41.81
C TYR A 33 33.67 -22.85 -41.35
N ILE A 34 32.44 -23.17 -40.88
CA ILE A 34 31.48 -22.21 -40.31
C ILE A 34 32.04 -21.56 -39.04
N MET A 35 32.70 -22.35 -38.16
CA MET A 35 33.26 -21.84 -36.91
C MET A 35 34.50 -20.94 -37.10
N THR A 36 35.21 -21.05 -38.21
CA THR A 36 36.45 -20.29 -38.45
C THR A 36 36.27 -19.25 -39.56
N ALA A 37 36.03 -19.68 -40.79
CA ALA A 37 35.96 -18.78 -41.94
C ALA A 37 34.69 -17.94 -42.05
N GLU A 38 33.53 -18.50 -41.61
CA GLU A 38 32.26 -17.80 -41.64
C GLU A 38 31.87 -17.20 -40.26
N LYS A 39 32.78 -17.22 -39.28
CA LYS A 39 32.51 -16.73 -37.91
C LYS A 39 32.02 -15.27 -37.87
N GLU A 40 32.67 -14.41 -38.61
CA GLU A 40 32.29 -12.97 -38.68
C GLU A 40 30.88 -12.79 -39.29
N TYR A 41 30.62 -13.51 -40.41
CA TYR A 41 29.29 -13.49 -41.04
C TYR A 41 28.19 -13.93 -40.10
N TRP A 42 28.35 -15.06 -39.40
CA TRP A 42 27.34 -15.58 -38.48
C TRP A 42 27.23 -14.76 -37.21
N THR A 43 28.33 -14.10 -36.77
CA THR A 43 28.30 -13.15 -35.67
C THR A 43 27.53 -11.90 -36.06
N ASP A 44 27.67 -11.40 -37.26
CA ASP A 44 26.88 -10.28 -37.81
C ASP A 44 25.41 -10.64 -38.00
N VAL A 45 25.12 -11.85 -38.48
CA VAL A 45 23.73 -12.35 -38.55
C VAL A 45 23.11 -12.45 -37.16
N ALA A 46 23.85 -12.96 -36.19
CA ALA A 46 23.40 -13.02 -34.81
C ALA A 46 23.19 -11.61 -34.20
N ALA A 47 24.07 -10.66 -34.55
CA ALA A 47 23.91 -9.26 -34.11
C ALA A 47 22.70 -8.57 -34.77
N ARG A 48 22.40 -8.87 -36.05
CA ARG A 48 21.19 -8.41 -36.74
C ARG A 48 19.91 -9.00 -36.09
N LEU A 49 19.94 -10.30 -35.76
CA LEU A 49 18.86 -10.97 -35.04
C LEU A 49 18.62 -10.35 -33.64
N LYS A 50 19.70 -9.95 -32.95
CA LYS A 50 19.59 -9.21 -31.67
C LYS A 50 19.01 -7.80 -31.85
N ARG A 51 19.26 -7.12 -32.96
CA ARG A 51 18.68 -5.79 -33.27
C ARG A 51 17.17 -5.83 -33.50
N ASP A 52 16.63 -6.93 -33.99
CA ASP A 52 15.18 -7.12 -34.21
C ASP A 52 14.44 -7.63 -32.98
N SER A 53 15.11 -7.76 -31.82
CA SER A 53 14.45 -8.13 -30.60
C SER A 53 13.74 -6.93 -29.93
N VAL A 54 12.44 -7.05 -29.74
CA VAL A 54 11.61 -6.07 -29.07
C VAL A 54 11.40 -6.53 -27.62
N ARG A 55 11.74 -5.66 -26.68
CA ARG A 55 11.44 -5.91 -25.25
C ARG A 55 9.95 -5.67 -25.00
N VAL A 56 9.31 -6.64 -24.39
CA VAL A 56 7.92 -6.53 -23.93
C VAL A 56 7.93 -6.20 -22.46
N LYS A 57 7.29 -5.08 -22.10
CA LYS A 57 7.21 -4.64 -20.72
C LYS A 57 6.20 -5.50 -19.94
N PRO A 58 6.53 -5.90 -18.71
CA PRO A 58 5.57 -6.51 -17.79
C PRO A 58 4.61 -5.46 -17.24
N ASN A 59 3.48 -5.90 -16.71
CA ASN A 59 2.62 -5.05 -15.91
C ASN A 59 3.26 -4.83 -14.53
N ARG A 60 3.26 -3.58 -14.07
CA ARG A 60 3.76 -3.24 -12.75
C ARG A 60 2.70 -3.63 -11.70
N GLY A 61 3.09 -4.34 -10.65
CA GLY A 61 2.24 -4.75 -9.54
C GLY A 61 1.60 -3.55 -8.81
N ASN A 62 0.53 -3.80 -8.11
CA ASN A 62 -0.23 -2.79 -7.39
C ASN A 62 0.35 -2.55 -5.99
N ILE A 63 0.05 -1.37 -5.42
CA ILE A 63 0.22 -1.10 -4.00
C ILE A 63 -1.18 -1.00 -3.40
N LEU A 64 -1.43 -1.83 -2.40
CA LEU A 64 -2.73 -1.97 -1.73
C LEU A 64 -2.64 -1.46 -0.29
N SER A 65 -3.75 -0.97 0.24
CA SER A 65 -3.93 -0.70 1.67
C SER A 65 -4.05 -1.99 2.48
N CYS A 66 -4.12 -1.89 3.79
CA CYS A 66 -4.22 -3.05 4.68
C CYS A 66 -5.50 -3.88 4.49
N ASP A 67 -6.56 -3.26 3.98
CA ASP A 67 -7.88 -3.83 3.64
C ASP A 67 -8.05 -4.14 2.15
N GLY A 68 -6.97 -4.03 1.36
CA GLY A 68 -6.95 -4.44 -0.05
C GLY A 68 -7.41 -3.37 -1.05
N GLN A 69 -7.60 -2.12 -0.64
CA GLN A 69 -7.96 -1.04 -1.56
C GLN A 69 -6.74 -0.61 -2.41
N LEU A 70 -6.96 -0.26 -3.67
CA LEU A 70 -5.90 0.14 -4.60
C LEU A 70 -5.36 1.54 -4.25
N MET A 71 -4.15 1.63 -3.71
CA MET A 71 -3.45 2.90 -3.44
C MET A 71 -2.63 3.38 -4.64
N ALA A 72 -2.02 2.47 -5.37
CA ALA A 72 -1.37 2.77 -6.65
C ALA A 72 -1.52 1.59 -7.61
N SER A 73 -1.95 1.86 -8.85
CA SER A 73 -2.15 0.86 -9.90
C SER A 73 -1.72 1.40 -11.24
N SER A 74 -1.29 0.51 -12.14
CA SER A 74 -0.92 0.85 -13.51
C SER A 74 -2.12 0.66 -14.42
N ILE A 75 -2.52 1.73 -15.10
CA ILE A 75 -3.65 1.74 -16.04
C ILE A 75 -3.09 2.04 -17.42
N PRO A 76 -3.47 1.28 -18.46
CA PRO A 76 -3.03 1.56 -19.82
C PRO A 76 -3.60 2.90 -20.31
N GLU A 77 -2.73 3.73 -20.86
CA GLU A 77 -3.04 4.96 -21.58
C GLU A 77 -2.51 4.84 -23.00
N TYR A 78 -3.17 5.47 -23.94
CA TYR A 78 -2.87 5.33 -25.36
C TYR A 78 -2.53 6.69 -25.99
N LYS A 79 -1.48 6.71 -26.83
CA LYS A 79 -1.29 7.76 -27.82
C LYS A 79 -1.70 7.24 -29.18
N ILE A 80 -2.47 8.01 -29.90
CA ILE A 80 -3.10 7.61 -31.15
C ILE A 80 -2.51 8.39 -32.33
N TYR A 81 -2.22 7.66 -33.37
CA TYR A 81 -1.56 8.20 -34.57
C TYR A 81 -2.19 7.65 -35.85
N MET A 82 -1.94 8.39 -36.94
CA MET A 82 -2.29 8.03 -38.30
C MET A 82 -1.04 7.89 -39.16
N ASP A 83 -0.88 6.74 -39.82
CA ASP A 83 0.10 6.51 -40.87
C ASP A 83 -0.58 6.68 -42.23
N PHE A 84 -0.32 7.78 -42.89
CA PHE A 84 -0.91 8.11 -44.19
C PHE A 84 -0.27 7.38 -45.37
N VAL A 85 0.85 6.69 -45.21
CA VAL A 85 1.52 5.87 -46.22
C VAL A 85 0.98 4.44 -46.27
N ALA A 86 0.39 3.95 -45.19
CA ALA A 86 -0.17 2.59 -45.14
C ALA A 86 -1.44 2.48 -46.00
N GLY A 87 -1.68 1.35 -46.68
CA GLY A 87 -2.93 1.05 -47.40
C GLY A 87 -2.95 1.35 -48.91
N GLY A 88 -1.99 2.09 -49.47
CA GLY A 88 -1.90 2.37 -50.91
C GLY A 88 -3.09 3.17 -51.49
N GLU A 89 -3.30 3.17 -52.81
CA GLU A 89 -4.32 3.96 -53.54
C GLU A 89 -5.77 3.73 -53.05
N LYS A 90 -6.13 2.53 -52.59
CA LYS A 90 -7.46 2.25 -52.03
C LYS A 90 -7.77 3.00 -50.75
N LYS A 91 -6.76 3.50 -50.07
CA LYS A 91 -6.92 4.27 -48.85
C LYS A 91 -7.32 5.73 -49.14
N ASP A 92 -6.82 6.32 -50.21
CA ASP A 92 -7.13 7.70 -50.53
C ASP A 92 -8.61 7.87 -50.87
N SER A 93 -9.24 6.90 -51.55
CA SER A 93 -10.66 6.90 -51.74
C SER A 93 -11.42 6.76 -50.41
N MET A 94 -11.06 5.79 -49.57
CA MET A 94 -11.70 5.63 -48.24
C MET A 94 -11.49 6.83 -47.34
N TRP A 95 -10.31 7.51 -47.45
CA TRP A 95 -10.02 8.71 -46.70
C TRP A 95 -10.95 9.87 -47.09
N ASN A 96 -11.04 10.15 -48.40
CA ASN A 96 -11.88 11.24 -48.91
C ASN A 96 -13.37 11.04 -48.55
N ASP A 97 -13.84 9.79 -48.56
CA ASP A 97 -15.23 9.46 -48.22
C ASP A 97 -15.54 9.52 -46.72
N SER A 98 -14.50 9.48 -45.85
CA SER A 98 -14.71 9.30 -44.44
C SER A 98 -14.12 10.42 -43.55
N VAL A 99 -13.35 11.33 -44.09
CA VAL A 99 -12.62 12.35 -43.32
C VAL A 99 -13.56 13.23 -42.49
N ASP A 100 -14.68 13.64 -43.05
CA ASP A 100 -15.65 14.48 -42.35
C ASP A 100 -16.30 13.74 -41.19
N LEU A 101 -16.73 12.49 -41.39
CA LEU A 101 -17.28 11.62 -40.35
C LEU A 101 -16.26 11.34 -39.24
N ILE A 102 -14.98 11.18 -39.60
CA ILE A 102 -13.91 11.00 -38.61
C ILE A 102 -13.75 12.27 -37.78
N CYS A 103 -13.71 13.45 -38.40
CA CYS A 103 -13.52 14.72 -37.71
C CYS A 103 -14.72 15.07 -36.81
N GLU A 104 -15.95 14.82 -37.25
CA GLU A 104 -17.15 14.93 -36.42
C GLU A 104 -17.11 13.97 -35.24
N GLY A 105 -16.75 12.69 -35.46
CA GLY A 105 -16.58 11.70 -34.42
C GLY A 105 -15.48 12.06 -33.41
N LEU A 106 -14.34 12.58 -33.89
CA LEU A 106 -13.26 13.06 -33.03
C LEU A 106 -13.69 14.28 -32.22
N HIS A 107 -14.42 15.24 -32.79
CA HIS A 107 -14.95 16.39 -32.07
C HIS A 107 -15.92 15.97 -30.97
N LYS A 108 -16.79 14.99 -31.25
CA LYS A 108 -17.71 14.43 -30.24
C LYS A 108 -16.98 13.81 -29.06
N ILE A 109 -15.84 13.16 -29.32
CA ILE A 109 -14.99 12.53 -28.28
C ILE A 109 -14.11 13.57 -27.58
N PHE A 110 -13.59 14.54 -28.33
CA PHE A 110 -12.71 15.61 -27.86
C PHE A 110 -13.29 17.01 -28.15
N PRO A 111 -14.24 17.50 -27.35
CA PRO A 111 -14.91 18.79 -27.59
C PRO A 111 -13.97 20.01 -27.50
N GLU A 112 -12.76 19.82 -26.94
CA GLU A 112 -11.75 20.89 -26.81
C GLU A 112 -11.23 21.39 -28.18
N LYS A 113 -11.50 20.67 -29.28
CA LYS A 113 -10.97 20.96 -30.61
C LYS A 113 -12.10 20.89 -31.65
N SER A 114 -12.23 21.90 -32.51
CA SER A 114 -13.30 21.96 -33.50
C SER A 114 -13.14 20.92 -34.63
N VAL A 115 -14.20 20.67 -35.38
CA VAL A 115 -14.18 19.75 -36.54
C VAL A 115 -13.21 20.25 -37.60
N GLU A 116 -13.20 21.59 -37.86
CA GLU A 116 -12.32 22.23 -38.85
C GLU A 116 -10.85 22.11 -38.44
N GLU A 117 -10.54 22.25 -37.15
CA GLU A 117 -9.17 22.08 -36.65
C GLU A 117 -8.68 20.65 -36.81
N PHE A 118 -9.54 19.66 -36.50
CA PHE A 118 -9.20 18.24 -36.75
C PHE A 118 -8.97 17.97 -38.23
N LYS A 119 -9.86 18.48 -39.08
CA LYS A 119 -9.75 18.33 -40.53
C LYS A 119 -8.44 18.96 -41.06
N THR A 120 -8.14 20.18 -40.67
CA THR A 120 -6.90 20.88 -41.07
C THR A 120 -5.65 20.09 -40.66
N ASP A 121 -5.56 19.63 -39.44
CA ASP A 121 -4.40 18.91 -38.93
C ASP A 121 -4.22 17.55 -39.62
N LEU A 122 -5.31 16.80 -39.84
CA LEU A 122 -5.28 15.50 -40.50
C LEU A 122 -5.01 15.62 -42.01
N GLU A 123 -5.60 16.59 -42.71
CA GLU A 123 -5.29 16.87 -44.12
C GLU A 123 -3.86 17.32 -44.32
N LYS A 124 -3.32 18.14 -43.40
CA LYS A 124 -1.90 18.52 -43.42
C LYS A 124 -0.99 17.28 -43.26
N GLY A 125 -1.38 16.33 -42.39
CA GLY A 125 -0.69 15.05 -42.26
C GLY A 125 -0.79 14.20 -43.52
N HIS A 126 -1.96 14.16 -44.17
CA HIS A 126 -2.22 13.43 -45.40
C HIS A 126 -1.41 14.01 -46.57
N LYS A 127 -1.45 15.33 -46.82
CA LYS A 127 -0.65 15.99 -47.84
C LYS A 127 0.86 15.76 -47.70
N LYS A 128 1.35 15.66 -46.46
CA LYS A 128 2.77 15.35 -46.17
C LYS A 128 3.10 13.87 -46.23
N MET A 129 2.15 13.00 -46.49
CA MET A 129 2.30 11.53 -46.42
C MET A 129 3.00 11.09 -45.13
N SER A 130 2.55 11.68 -44.01
CA SER A 130 3.18 11.43 -42.70
C SER A 130 2.90 10.01 -42.19
N ARG A 131 3.96 9.30 -41.82
CA ARG A 131 3.84 7.98 -41.18
C ARG A 131 3.51 8.05 -39.69
N ASN A 132 3.66 9.23 -39.09
CA ASN A 132 3.45 9.44 -37.64
C ASN A 132 2.72 10.77 -37.42
N CYS A 133 1.47 10.86 -37.86
CA CYS A 133 0.63 12.02 -37.64
C CYS A 133 -0.14 11.83 -36.32
N PRO A 134 0.11 12.63 -35.26
CA PRO A 134 -0.63 12.49 -34.03
C PRO A 134 -2.07 12.99 -34.21
N ILE A 135 -3.04 12.15 -33.90
CA ILE A 135 -4.47 12.50 -33.94
C ILE A 135 -4.81 13.35 -32.72
N TRP A 136 -4.27 12.98 -31.57
CA TRP A 136 -4.43 13.70 -30.31
C TRP A 136 -3.08 13.84 -29.59
N LYS A 137 -2.81 15.03 -29.04
CA LYS A 137 -1.50 15.31 -28.42
C LYS A 137 -1.33 14.68 -27.03
N LYS A 138 -2.44 14.57 -26.28
CA LYS A 138 -2.44 14.01 -24.93
C LYS A 138 -2.60 12.47 -25.00
N ARG A 139 -2.26 11.78 -23.91
CA ARG A 139 -2.62 10.37 -23.73
C ARG A 139 -4.10 10.25 -23.40
N ILE A 140 -4.75 9.20 -23.85
CA ILE A 140 -6.17 8.91 -23.62
C ILE A 140 -6.32 7.59 -22.86
N ASP A 141 -7.39 7.45 -22.11
CA ASP A 141 -7.73 6.21 -21.40
C ASP A 141 -8.30 5.15 -22.34
N TYR A 142 -8.53 3.95 -21.81
CA TYR A 142 -9.04 2.82 -22.58
C TYR A 142 -10.46 3.08 -23.12
N ASN A 143 -11.33 3.74 -22.37
CA ASN A 143 -12.70 3.99 -22.80
C ASN A 143 -12.72 4.94 -24.02
N THR A 144 -12.03 6.05 -23.90
CA THR A 144 -11.85 7.02 -24.99
C THR A 144 -11.15 6.38 -26.19
N PHE A 145 -10.11 5.56 -25.96
CA PHE A 145 -9.45 4.80 -27.03
C PHE A 145 -10.41 3.84 -27.75
N SER A 146 -11.24 3.13 -27.00
CA SER A 146 -12.24 2.21 -27.56
C SER A 146 -13.26 2.94 -28.44
N GLU A 147 -13.68 4.16 -28.06
CA GLU A 147 -14.58 4.99 -28.87
C GLU A 147 -13.90 5.47 -30.15
N VAL A 148 -12.67 5.99 -30.05
CA VAL A 148 -11.88 6.41 -31.21
C VAL A 148 -11.70 5.26 -32.21
N LYS A 149 -11.42 4.06 -31.71
CA LYS A 149 -11.21 2.87 -32.56
C LYS A 149 -12.44 2.45 -33.33
N LYS A 150 -13.65 2.84 -32.92
CA LYS A 150 -14.92 2.56 -33.64
C LYS A 150 -15.14 3.46 -34.86
N LEU A 151 -14.42 4.56 -34.96
CA LEU A 151 -14.59 5.51 -36.08
C LEU A 151 -14.25 4.89 -37.43
N PRO A 152 -14.84 5.40 -38.52
CA PRO A 152 -14.51 4.95 -39.88
C PRO A 152 -12.99 4.96 -40.11
N ILE A 153 -12.47 4.02 -40.92
CA ILE A 153 -11.05 3.77 -41.14
C ILE A 153 -10.29 3.29 -39.88
N PHE A 154 -10.49 3.88 -38.69
CA PHE A 154 -9.77 3.51 -37.46
C PHE A 154 -10.14 2.11 -36.95
N ARG A 155 -11.32 1.61 -37.28
CA ARG A 155 -11.75 0.22 -37.03
C ARG A 155 -10.99 -0.81 -37.88
N GLN A 156 -10.28 -0.37 -38.93
CA GLN A 156 -9.53 -1.26 -39.81
C GLN A 156 -8.15 -1.59 -39.24
N SER A 157 -7.50 -2.62 -39.81
CA SER A 157 -6.14 -2.94 -39.41
C SER A 157 -5.17 -1.81 -39.72
N LYS A 158 -4.10 -1.67 -38.94
CA LYS A 158 -3.02 -0.70 -39.15
C LYS A 158 -2.52 -0.64 -40.62
N TYR A 159 -2.47 -1.79 -41.27
CA TYR A 159 -1.95 -1.91 -42.65
C TYR A 159 -2.96 -1.48 -43.72
N LYS A 160 -4.26 -1.50 -43.42
CA LYS A 160 -5.32 -1.06 -44.33
C LYS A 160 -5.76 0.38 -44.03
N GLY A 161 -6.08 0.66 -42.77
CA GLY A 161 -6.60 1.95 -42.32
C GLY A 161 -5.52 2.96 -41.92
N GLY A 162 -4.32 2.50 -41.56
CA GLY A 162 -3.22 3.38 -41.11
C GLY A 162 -3.35 3.86 -39.67
N PHE A 163 -4.45 3.61 -39.01
CA PHE A 163 -4.61 3.95 -37.58
C PHE A 163 -3.74 3.02 -36.72
N TYR A 164 -2.92 3.60 -35.84
CA TYR A 164 -2.16 2.84 -34.87
C TYR A 164 -1.99 3.62 -33.56
N TYR A 165 -1.59 2.92 -32.53
CA TYR A 165 -1.45 3.47 -31.19
C TYR A 165 -0.19 2.97 -30.50
N GLU A 166 0.29 3.75 -29.56
CA GLU A 166 1.32 3.38 -28.61
C GLU A 166 0.68 3.26 -27.22
N GLU A 167 0.91 2.15 -26.57
CA GLU A 167 0.42 1.89 -25.21
C GLU A 167 1.45 2.31 -24.18
N PHE A 168 0.99 3.00 -23.16
CA PHE A 168 1.78 3.46 -22.01
C PHE A 168 1.10 3.03 -20.74
N ASN A 169 1.83 2.41 -19.84
CA ASN A 169 1.33 2.14 -18.50
C ASN A 169 1.49 3.42 -17.65
N SER A 170 0.36 4.05 -17.33
CA SER A 170 0.30 5.22 -16.46
C SER A 170 0.04 4.80 -15.03
N ARG A 171 0.91 5.21 -14.11
CA ARG A 171 0.73 4.94 -12.70
C ARG A 171 -0.31 5.88 -12.11
N LYS A 172 -1.46 5.36 -11.71
CA LYS A 172 -2.57 6.12 -11.10
C LYS A 172 -2.69 5.82 -9.62
N ARG A 173 -3.11 6.81 -8.87
CA ARG A 173 -3.44 6.72 -7.45
C ARG A 173 -4.93 7.08 -7.29
N PRO A 174 -5.81 6.11 -7.04
CA PRO A 174 -7.24 6.36 -6.91
C PRO A 174 -7.60 7.35 -5.81
N PHE A 175 -6.83 7.35 -4.70
CA PHE A 175 -7.00 8.28 -3.58
C PHE A 175 -6.19 9.59 -3.72
N GLY A 176 -5.78 9.95 -4.93
CA GLY A 176 -5.09 11.21 -5.23
C GLY A 176 -3.76 11.38 -4.51
N SER A 177 -3.66 12.39 -3.64
CA SER A 177 -2.44 12.74 -2.90
C SER A 177 -2.25 11.98 -1.57
N LEU A 178 -3.20 11.13 -1.19
CA LEU A 178 -3.21 10.45 0.10
C LEU A 178 -1.94 9.60 0.30
N ALA A 179 -1.17 9.86 1.36
CA ALA A 179 0.12 9.23 1.66
C ALA A 179 1.10 9.22 0.48
N GLN A 180 1.05 10.24 -0.37
CA GLN A 180 1.75 10.28 -1.66
C GLN A 180 3.24 10.00 -1.52
N ARG A 181 3.92 10.59 -0.55
CA ARG A 181 5.38 10.44 -0.38
C ARG A 181 5.78 9.10 0.22
N THR A 182 4.88 8.47 0.96
CA THR A 182 5.10 7.14 1.51
C THR A 182 4.83 6.06 0.46
N ILE A 183 3.70 6.15 -0.26
CA ILE A 183 3.43 5.25 -1.40
C ILE A 183 4.49 5.46 -2.48
N GLY A 184 4.74 6.69 -2.85
CA GLY A 184 5.77 7.07 -3.79
C GLY A 184 5.26 7.54 -5.14
N ASP A 185 6.21 8.00 -5.96
CA ASP A 185 5.98 8.52 -7.30
C ASP A 185 6.88 7.85 -8.33
N MET A 186 6.44 7.92 -9.60
CA MET A 186 7.20 7.50 -10.77
C MET A 186 7.70 8.72 -11.55
N TYR A 187 8.83 8.61 -12.23
CA TYR A 187 9.20 9.56 -13.27
C TYR A 187 8.29 9.38 -14.49
N GLY A 188 7.50 10.39 -14.83
CA GLY A 188 6.43 10.27 -15.83
C GLY A 188 6.87 9.85 -17.24
N ALA A 189 8.12 10.13 -17.63
CA ALA A 189 8.67 9.76 -18.95
C ALA A 189 9.42 8.41 -18.94
N LYS A 190 9.83 7.94 -17.76
CA LYS A 190 10.59 6.70 -17.58
C LYS A 190 9.83 5.86 -16.56
N ASP A 191 9.67 4.59 -16.83
CA ASP A 191 9.08 3.60 -15.94
C ASP A 191 10.04 3.30 -14.75
N THR A 192 10.37 4.36 -14.02
CA THR A 192 11.38 4.37 -12.97
C THR A 192 10.77 5.00 -11.72
N ALA A 193 10.82 4.28 -10.62
CA ALA A 193 10.34 4.76 -9.33
C ALA A 193 11.23 5.91 -8.81
N ARG A 194 10.61 6.90 -8.16
CA ARG A 194 11.27 8.10 -7.68
C ARG A 194 11.49 8.11 -6.17
N CYS A 195 10.52 7.67 -5.40
CA CYS A 195 10.53 7.73 -3.94
C CYS A 195 9.52 6.75 -3.33
N GLY A 196 9.51 6.66 -2.01
CA GLY A 196 8.54 5.90 -1.23
C GLY A 196 8.65 4.38 -1.44
N LEU A 197 7.55 3.67 -1.17
CA LEU A 197 7.45 2.22 -1.36
C LEU A 197 7.62 1.82 -2.83
N GLU A 198 7.19 2.67 -3.77
CA GLU A 198 7.45 2.47 -5.21
C GLU A 198 8.94 2.27 -5.48
N LEU A 199 9.81 3.08 -4.87
CA LEU A 199 11.26 2.96 -5.04
C LEU A 199 11.85 1.82 -4.22
N SER A 200 11.44 1.68 -2.96
CA SER A 200 12.01 0.68 -2.05
C SER A 200 11.71 -0.76 -2.50
N TYR A 201 10.58 -0.97 -3.16
CA TYR A 201 10.14 -2.27 -3.67
C TYR A 201 10.05 -2.33 -5.20
N ASP A 202 10.77 -1.43 -5.89
CA ASP A 202 10.73 -1.33 -7.35
C ASP A 202 11.06 -2.64 -8.06
N SER A 203 12.04 -3.40 -7.58
CA SER A 203 12.42 -4.69 -8.16
C SER A 203 11.28 -5.72 -8.14
N LEU A 204 10.44 -5.68 -7.11
CA LEU A 204 9.29 -6.58 -6.96
C LEU A 204 8.09 -6.09 -7.78
N LEU A 205 7.83 -4.78 -7.71
CA LEU A 205 6.71 -4.15 -8.43
C LEU A 205 6.92 -4.14 -9.93
N ARG A 206 8.14 -3.94 -10.42
CA ARG A 206 8.46 -3.78 -11.86
C ARG A 206 8.26 -5.05 -12.66
N GLY A 207 8.48 -6.24 -12.07
CA GLY A 207 8.51 -7.50 -12.78
C GLY A 207 9.73 -7.65 -13.71
N THR A 208 9.69 -8.65 -14.59
CA THR A 208 10.79 -8.97 -15.53
C THR A 208 10.34 -8.82 -16.97
N GLN A 209 11.11 -8.09 -17.76
CA GLN A 209 10.81 -7.85 -19.18
C GLN A 209 10.89 -9.15 -19.97
N GLY A 210 9.94 -9.35 -20.88
CA GLY A 210 9.99 -10.37 -21.90
C GLY A 210 10.76 -9.91 -23.13
N ILE A 211 11.11 -10.85 -23.99
CA ILE A 211 11.79 -10.60 -25.27
C ILE A 211 10.97 -11.26 -26.38
N THR A 212 10.61 -10.50 -27.40
CA THR A 212 9.99 -11.01 -28.63
C THR A 212 10.90 -10.72 -29.81
N HIS A 213 11.03 -11.68 -30.72
CA HIS A 213 11.68 -11.47 -32.02
C HIS A 213 10.64 -11.17 -33.08
N ARG A 214 10.87 -10.11 -33.84
CA ARG A 214 10.07 -9.81 -35.01
C ARG A 214 10.58 -10.63 -36.18
N ARG A 215 9.84 -11.64 -36.62
CA ARG A 215 10.21 -12.53 -37.72
C ARG A 215 9.14 -12.51 -38.80
N LYS A 216 9.60 -12.54 -40.07
CA LYS A 216 8.69 -12.66 -41.20
C LYS A 216 8.33 -14.13 -41.38
N VAL A 217 7.06 -14.48 -41.20
CA VAL A 217 6.51 -15.82 -41.39
C VAL A 217 5.43 -15.72 -42.48
N LEU A 218 5.54 -16.50 -43.55
CA LEU A 218 4.58 -16.49 -44.66
C LEU A 218 4.24 -15.07 -45.17
N ASN A 219 5.24 -14.25 -45.43
CA ASN A 219 5.14 -12.85 -45.86
C ASN A 219 4.49 -11.88 -44.84
N LYS A 220 4.19 -12.30 -43.61
CA LYS A 220 3.70 -11.44 -42.50
C LYS A 220 4.76 -11.32 -41.41
N TRP A 221 4.95 -10.12 -40.93
CA TRP A 221 5.78 -9.88 -39.75
C TRP A 221 5.00 -10.32 -38.49
N MET A 222 5.56 -11.31 -37.77
CA MET A 222 5.00 -11.78 -36.49
C MET A 222 5.99 -11.57 -35.37
N ASN A 223 5.49 -11.21 -34.21
CA ASN A 223 6.27 -11.15 -32.97
C ASN A 223 6.24 -12.54 -32.33
N ILE A 224 7.37 -13.23 -32.35
CA ILE A 224 7.50 -14.57 -31.75
C ILE A 224 8.10 -14.37 -30.36
N PRO A 225 7.41 -14.73 -29.27
CA PRO A 225 7.97 -14.61 -27.93
C PRO A 225 9.13 -15.59 -27.73
N ILE A 226 10.26 -15.08 -27.26
CA ILE A 226 11.41 -15.88 -26.81
C ILE A 226 11.28 -16.12 -25.31
N SER A 227 10.95 -15.07 -24.57
CA SER A 227 10.59 -15.13 -23.17
C SER A 227 9.37 -14.26 -22.91
N ASN A 228 8.38 -14.80 -22.21
CA ASN A 228 7.23 -14.02 -21.79
C ASN A 228 7.62 -13.04 -20.69
N PRO A 229 7.03 -11.83 -20.63
CA PRO A 229 7.19 -10.95 -19.50
C PRO A 229 6.61 -11.61 -18.25
N ILE A 230 7.25 -11.38 -17.12
CA ILE A 230 6.74 -11.80 -15.80
C ILE A 230 6.25 -10.53 -15.10
N ASP A 231 4.95 -10.45 -14.88
CA ASP A 231 4.34 -9.31 -14.21
C ASP A 231 4.87 -9.13 -12.78
N GLY A 232 4.88 -7.88 -12.33
CA GLY A 232 5.24 -7.54 -10.97
C GLY A 232 4.25 -8.09 -9.96
N VAL A 233 4.66 -8.12 -8.70
CA VAL A 233 3.84 -8.61 -7.58
C VAL A 233 3.18 -7.44 -6.87
N ASP A 234 2.02 -7.69 -6.28
CA ASP A 234 1.29 -6.71 -5.49
C ASP A 234 1.86 -6.60 -4.07
N VAL A 235 1.98 -5.38 -3.58
CA VAL A 235 2.47 -5.06 -2.24
C VAL A 235 1.30 -4.57 -1.39
N VAL A 236 0.94 -5.32 -0.35
CA VAL A 236 -0.08 -4.92 0.63
C VAL A 236 0.59 -4.20 1.77
N THR A 237 0.23 -2.93 1.97
CA THR A 237 0.76 -2.07 3.02
C THR A 237 0.02 -2.29 4.34
N THR A 238 0.51 -1.65 5.41
CA THR A 238 -0.18 -1.57 6.70
C THR A 238 -1.11 -0.36 6.80
N ILE A 239 -1.05 0.55 5.82
CA ILE A 239 -1.82 1.80 5.79
C ILE A 239 -3.32 1.48 5.66
N ASP A 240 -4.11 2.10 6.52
CA ASP A 240 -5.57 2.11 6.47
C ASP A 240 -6.02 3.42 5.81
N VAL A 241 -6.79 3.32 4.72
CA VAL A 241 -7.20 4.49 3.93
C VAL A 241 -8.10 5.43 4.74
N GLY A 242 -9.00 4.88 5.55
CA GLY A 242 -9.90 5.67 6.39
C GLY A 242 -9.15 6.42 7.50
N MET A 243 -8.23 5.75 8.20
CA MET A 243 -7.40 6.38 9.23
C MET A 243 -6.44 7.41 8.64
N GLN A 244 -5.90 7.15 7.45
CA GLN A 244 -5.04 8.08 6.73
C GLN A 244 -5.81 9.35 6.34
N ASP A 245 -7.04 9.23 5.85
CA ASP A 245 -7.89 10.37 5.47
C ASP A 245 -8.31 11.19 6.72
N ILE A 246 -8.66 10.53 7.83
CA ILE A 246 -8.93 11.20 9.11
C ILE A 246 -7.72 12.02 9.56
N ALA A 247 -6.52 11.42 9.53
CA ALA A 247 -5.29 12.07 9.96
C ALA A 247 -4.92 13.26 9.05
N GLU A 248 -5.07 13.10 7.74
CA GLU A 248 -4.77 14.15 6.76
C GLU A 248 -5.72 15.34 6.91
N ARG A 249 -7.02 15.09 7.00
CA ARG A 249 -8.03 16.15 7.20
C ARG A 249 -7.82 16.89 8.50
N ALA A 250 -7.68 16.18 9.62
CA ALA A 250 -7.49 16.80 10.93
C ALA A 250 -6.24 17.70 10.95
N LEU A 251 -5.14 17.28 10.30
CA LEU A 251 -3.93 18.07 10.22
C LEU A 251 -4.11 19.29 9.32
N ILE A 252 -4.67 19.15 8.13
CA ILE A 252 -4.84 20.26 7.18
C ILE A 252 -5.79 21.32 7.71
N GLU A 253 -6.87 20.94 8.40
CA GLU A 253 -7.80 21.86 9.02
C GLU A 253 -7.10 22.74 10.06
N GLU A 254 -6.29 22.16 10.93
CA GLU A 254 -5.53 22.92 11.94
C GLU A 254 -4.45 23.81 11.31
N LEU A 255 -3.69 23.29 10.32
CA LEU A 255 -2.64 24.04 9.64
C LEU A 255 -3.16 25.31 8.94
N LYS A 256 -4.41 25.29 8.45
CA LYS A 256 -5.06 26.43 7.76
C LYS A 256 -5.56 27.50 8.71
N LEU A 257 -5.70 27.23 10.00
CA LEU A 257 -6.18 28.23 10.94
C LEU A 257 -5.24 29.44 10.99
N PRO A 258 -5.76 30.68 10.95
CA PRO A 258 -4.93 31.90 10.93
C PRO A 258 -3.93 31.99 12.08
N GLN A 259 -4.31 31.55 13.28
CA GLN A 259 -3.46 31.53 14.47
C GLN A 259 -2.38 30.45 14.41
N VAL A 260 -2.55 29.41 13.61
CA VAL A 260 -1.55 28.36 13.40
C VAL A 260 -0.69 28.71 12.20
N ASN A 261 -1.30 28.88 11.03
CA ASN A 261 -0.61 29.20 9.76
C ASN A 261 0.69 28.38 9.60
N GLY A 262 0.53 27.06 9.72
CA GLY A 262 1.67 26.14 9.81
C GLY A 262 2.42 26.03 8.49
N ASP A 263 3.75 25.92 8.57
CA ASP A 263 4.61 25.72 7.41
C ASP A 263 4.73 24.24 7.03
N VAL A 264 4.88 23.37 8.03
CA VAL A 264 4.97 21.92 7.88
C VAL A 264 4.12 21.24 8.94
N GLY A 265 3.42 20.18 8.55
CA GLY A 265 2.68 19.31 9.45
C GLY A 265 3.02 17.84 9.22
N VAL A 266 3.18 17.09 10.31
CA VAL A 266 3.48 15.66 10.29
C VAL A 266 2.54 14.94 11.24
N VAL A 267 2.00 13.80 10.80
CA VAL A 267 1.29 12.84 11.66
C VAL A 267 1.83 11.45 11.38
N VAL A 268 2.06 10.67 12.42
CA VAL A 268 2.28 9.22 12.33
C VAL A 268 1.35 8.53 13.33
N LEU A 269 0.50 7.65 12.83
CA LEU A 269 -0.39 6.79 13.62
C LEU A 269 0.10 5.35 13.49
N MET A 270 0.37 4.72 14.64
CA MET A 270 0.98 3.39 14.73
C MET A 270 0.13 2.49 15.63
N GLU A 271 -0.13 1.27 15.20
CA GLU A 271 -0.79 0.25 16.01
C GLU A 271 0.15 -0.27 17.10
N VAL A 272 -0.32 -0.32 18.34
CA VAL A 272 0.53 -0.62 19.50
C VAL A 272 1.09 -2.05 19.45
N ALA A 273 0.25 -3.02 19.23
CA ALA A 273 0.62 -4.44 19.33
C ALA A 273 1.53 -4.93 18.20
N THR A 274 1.42 -4.34 17.00
CA THR A 274 2.08 -4.87 15.79
C THR A 274 3.17 -3.95 15.25
N GLY A 275 3.14 -2.68 15.60
CA GLY A 275 4.01 -1.69 14.98
C GLY A 275 3.55 -1.23 13.59
N ASP A 276 2.35 -1.60 13.15
CA ASP A 276 1.81 -1.21 11.85
C ASP A 276 1.61 0.29 11.75
N ILE A 277 2.18 0.90 10.74
CA ILE A 277 1.88 2.28 10.40
C ILE A 277 0.53 2.33 9.69
N LYS A 278 -0.50 2.79 10.43
CA LYS A 278 -1.87 2.91 9.91
C LYS A 278 -2.07 4.19 9.12
N ALA A 279 -1.41 5.27 9.54
CA ALA A 279 -1.41 6.53 8.79
C ALA A 279 -0.06 7.24 8.93
N ILE A 280 0.35 7.91 7.87
CA ILE A 280 1.55 8.75 7.83
C ILE A 280 1.32 9.92 6.89
N VAL A 281 1.31 11.13 7.44
CA VAL A 281 0.95 12.36 6.74
C VAL A 281 2.12 13.35 6.81
N ASN A 282 2.44 13.99 5.70
CA ASN A 282 3.56 14.92 5.57
C ASN A 282 3.13 16.14 4.75
N MET A 283 2.55 17.14 5.37
CA MET A 283 2.05 18.33 4.69
C MET A 283 3.06 19.46 4.76
N THR A 284 3.34 20.08 3.62
CA THR A 284 4.15 21.28 3.50
C THR A 284 3.35 22.35 2.78
N LYS A 285 3.36 23.57 3.30
CA LYS A 285 2.75 24.75 2.67
C LYS A 285 3.56 25.14 1.43
N CYS A 286 2.94 25.10 0.25
CA CYS A 286 3.57 25.48 -1.00
C CYS A 286 3.40 26.99 -1.27
N ALA A 287 4.13 27.52 -2.26
CA ALA A 287 4.08 28.93 -2.63
C ALA A 287 2.68 29.44 -3.05
N ASP A 288 1.83 28.54 -3.57
CA ASP A 288 0.43 28.82 -3.91
C ASP A 288 -0.54 28.75 -2.69
N GLY A 289 0.00 28.62 -1.48
CA GLY A 289 -0.76 28.52 -0.23
C GLY A 289 -1.42 27.16 0.02
N LYS A 290 -1.33 26.21 -0.90
CA LYS A 290 -1.88 24.86 -0.73
C LYS A 290 -0.91 23.94 -0.01
N TYR A 291 -1.46 23.01 0.78
CA TYR A 291 -0.68 21.99 1.46
C TYR A 291 -0.54 20.75 0.58
N ARG A 292 0.70 20.25 0.45
CA ARG A 292 1.01 19.03 -0.32
C ARG A 292 2.12 18.23 0.35
N GLU A 293 2.16 16.94 0.08
CA GLU A 293 3.29 16.11 0.47
C GLU A 293 4.48 16.35 -0.48
N VAL A 294 5.48 17.10 -0.02
CA VAL A 294 6.72 17.41 -0.77
C VAL A 294 7.85 16.47 -0.38
N LYS A 295 7.98 16.20 0.93
CA LYS A 295 9.02 15.35 1.53
C LYS A 295 8.39 14.45 2.58
N ASN A 296 8.98 13.28 2.84
CA ASN A 296 8.54 12.41 3.94
C ASN A 296 9.22 12.83 5.24
N ASN A 297 8.72 13.93 5.82
CA ASN A 297 9.29 14.55 7.01
C ASN A 297 9.22 13.64 8.24
N ALA A 298 8.21 12.76 8.30
CA ALA A 298 8.02 11.81 9.40
C ALA A 298 9.24 10.90 9.63
N VAL A 299 9.95 10.54 8.56
CA VAL A 299 11.10 9.61 8.60
C VAL A 299 12.46 10.29 8.37
N SER A 300 12.46 11.53 7.87
CA SER A 300 13.68 12.19 7.43
C SER A 300 14.07 13.43 8.24
N ASP A 301 13.12 14.07 8.96
CA ASP A 301 13.41 15.32 9.66
C ASP A 301 14.16 15.06 10.96
N LEU A 302 15.39 15.54 11.01
CA LEU A 302 16.23 15.54 12.19
C LEU A 302 16.06 16.88 12.93
N LEU A 303 15.05 16.94 13.80
CA LEU A 303 14.76 18.11 14.62
C LEU A 303 14.94 17.80 16.10
N GLU A 304 15.16 18.84 16.88
CA GLU A 304 15.17 18.75 18.33
C GLU A 304 13.74 18.51 18.83
N PRO A 305 13.46 17.36 19.47
CA PRO A 305 12.09 16.97 19.83
C PRO A 305 11.48 17.83 20.93
N GLY A 306 12.32 18.54 21.69
CA GLY A 306 11.88 19.35 22.83
C GLY A 306 11.21 18.52 23.93
N SER A 307 10.18 19.06 24.55
CA SER A 307 9.59 18.51 25.78
C SER A 307 8.99 17.11 25.68
N VAL A 308 8.79 16.54 24.49
CA VAL A 308 8.41 15.13 24.36
C VAL A 308 9.57 14.20 24.74
N PHE A 309 10.82 14.68 24.70
CA PHE A 309 12.00 13.96 25.15
C PHE A 309 12.04 13.78 26.69
N LYS A 310 11.41 14.67 27.47
CA LYS A 310 11.37 14.60 28.94
C LYS A 310 10.82 13.28 29.47
N THR A 311 9.93 12.64 28.71
CA THR A 311 9.42 11.30 29.03
C THR A 311 10.56 10.27 29.07
N ALA A 312 11.47 10.31 28.09
CA ALA A 312 12.65 9.44 28.10
C ALA A 312 13.60 9.77 29.26
N SER A 313 13.80 11.05 29.56
CA SER A 313 14.65 11.50 30.66
C SER A 313 14.18 10.96 32.01
N PHE A 314 12.91 11.10 32.31
CA PHE A 314 12.35 10.59 33.57
C PHE A 314 12.18 9.06 33.56
N LEU A 315 11.91 8.43 32.40
CA LEU A 315 11.90 6.98 32.30
C LEU A 315 13.26 6.39 32.68
N VAL A 316 14.36 6.98 32.18
CA VAL A 316 15.73 6.55 32.53
C VAL A 316 15.99 6.73 34.03
N ALA A 317 15.66 7.89 34.59
CA ALA A 317 15.91 8.18 36.00
C ALA A 317 15.13 7.27 36.96
N LEU A 318 13.87 7.00 36.65
CA LEU A 318 13.02 6.08 37.41
C LEU A 318 13.48 4.62 37.26
N ASP A 319 13.88 4.22 36.05
CA ASP A 319 14.34 2.84 35.80
C ASP A 319 15.67 2.52 36.44
N ASP A 320 16.58 3.49 36.47
CA ASP A 320 17.85 3.41 37.19
C ASP A 320 17.68 3.44 38.73
N GLY A 321 16.48 3.80 39.19
CA GLY A 321 16.14 3.88 40.61
C GLY A 321 16.86 5.03 41.35
N VAL A 322 17.36 6.04 40.61
CA VAL A 322 17.98 7.23 41.20
C VAL A 322 16.98 8.24 41.74
N VAL A 323 15.72 8.10 41.31
CA VAL A 323 14.57 8.89 41.77
C VAL A 323 13.30 8.02 41.84
N ASP A 324 12.33 8.51 42.60
CA ASP A 324 10.96 7.93 42.67
C ASP A 324 9.89 9.02 42.50
N THR A 325 8.61 8.61 42.49
CA THR A 325 7.47 9.50 42.29
C THR A 325 7.20 10.46 43.44
N THR A 326 7.81 10.22 44.60
CA THR A 326 7.62 11.06 45.81
C THR A 326 8.64 12.21 45.86
N LEU A 327 9.66 12.20 45.02
CA LEU A 327 10.69 13.23 44.95
C LEU A 327 10.06 14.60 44.74
N MET A 328 10.35 15.53 45.67
CA MET A 328 9.97 16.93 45.59
C MET A 328 11.08 17.78 45.00
N ILE A 329 10.80 18.55 43.97
CA ILE A 329 11.77 19.30 43.18
C ILE A 329 11.48 20.80 43.34
N ASN A 330 12.41 21.55 43.85
CA ASN A 330 12.33 22.99 43.89
C ASN A 330 12.64 23.60 42.52
N THR A 331 11.66 24.21 41.86
CA THR A 331 11.80 24.91 40.59
C THR A 331 11.87 26.44 40.77
N GLY A 332 11.78 26.91 41.97
CA GLY A 332 11.80 28.33 42.34
C GLY A 332 10.76 29.16 41.61
N SER A 333 11.07 30.40 41.34
CA SER A 333 10.21 31.36 40.64
C SER A 333 10.10 31.07 39.12
N GLY A 334 10.57 29.93 38.62
CA GLY A 334 10.51 29.57 37.23
C GLY A 334 11.69 30.04 36.38
N VAL A 335 12.77 30.51 37.03
CA VAL A 335 14.09 30.77 36.43
C VAL A 335 15.14 30.11 37.30
N TRP A 336 16.03 29.32 36.70
CA TRP A 336 17.11 28.63 37.41
C TRP A 336 18.43 28.70 36.62
N ASN A 337 19.50 29.11 37.25
CA ASN A 337 20.81 29.17 36.60
C ASN A 337 21.41 27.76 36.51
N MET A 338 21.57 27.26 35.27
CA MET A 338 22.23 25.99 34.96
C MET A 338 23.59 26.26 34.36
N HIS A 339 24.64 26.17 35.17
CA HIS A 339 26.04 26.33 34.73
C HIS A 339 26.28 27.63 33.94
N GLY A 340 25.75 28.75 34.42
CA GLY A 340 25.93 30.07 33.82
C GLY A 340 24.90 30.44 32.73
N ARG A 341 23.88 29.57 32.47
CA ARG A 341 22.78 29.88 31.57
C ARG A 341 21.44 29.67 32.25
N ASP A 342 20.54 30.62 32.08
CA ASP A 342 19.20 30.55 32.67
C ASP A 342 18.30 29.55 31.94
N MET A 343 17.83 28.56 32.68
CA MET A 343 16.74 27.68 32.31
C MET A 343 15.42 28.29 32.77
N LYS A 344 14.42 28.33 31.91
CA LYS A 344 13.15 28.97 32.23
C LYS A 344 11.97 28.00 32.03
N ASP A 345 11.06 27.99 33.00
CA ASP A 345 9.74 27.38 32.85
C ASP A 345 8.79 28.32 32.11
N HIS A 346 7.78 27.79 31.46
CA HIS A 346 6.86 28.61 30.64
C HIS A 346 6.04 29.61 31.46
N ASN A 347 5.88 29.39 32.77
CA ASN A 347 5.14 30.26 33.70
C ASN A 347 6.06 31.19 34.55
N TRP A 348 7.35 31.34 34.18
CA TRP A 348 8.29 32.13 34.94
C TRP A 348 7.84 33.57 35.21
N ARG A 349 7.09 34.18 34.31
CA ARG A 349 6.49 35.53 34.49
C ARG A 349 5.31 35.55 35.48
N ARG A 350 4.83 34.36 35.88
CA ARG A 350 3.71 34.19 36.81
C ARG A 350 4.15 33.59 38.14
N GLY A 351 5.45 33.68 38.48
CA GLY A 351 6.03 33.21 39.73
C GLY A 351 6.48 31.76 39.78
N GLY A 352 6.55 31.06 38.67
CA GLY A 352 7.05 29.68 38.60
C GLY A 352 6.12 28.64 39.24
N TYR A 353 6.67 27.45 39.50
CA TYR A 353 5.92 26.34 40.12
C TYR A 353 6.33 26.09 41.57
N GLN A 354 7.37 26.78 42.06
CA GLN A 354 7.94 26.61 43.42
C GLN A 354 8.43 25.16 43.58
N THR A 355 7.94 24.44 44.57
CA THR A 355 8.27 23.04 44.84
C THR A 355 7.18 22.11 44.32
N ILE A 356 7.48 21.20 43.44
CA ILE A 356 6.54 20.24 42.81
C ILE A 356 7.06 18.83 42.86
N SER A 357 6.20 17.83 42.84
CA SER A 357 6.63 16.42 42.71
C SER A 357 7.16 16.10 41.32
N LEU A 358 7.94 15.01 41.21
CA LEU A 358 8.46 14.52 39.94
C LEU A 358 7.36 14.26 38.89
N PRO A 359 6.22 13.57 39.20
CA PRO A 359 5.11 13.44 38.27
C PRO A 359 4.59 14.81 37.81
N ARG A 360 4.39 15.74 38.77
CA ARG A 360 3.89 17.07 38.46
C ARG A 360 4.83 17.86 37.55
N ALA A 361 6.15 17.69 37.68
CA ALA A 361 7.11 18.32 36.80
C ALA A 361 6.92 17.88 35.32
N LEU A 362 6.56 16.62 35.08
CA LEU A 362 6.24 16.13 33.73
C LEU A 362 4.86 16.61 33.23
N GLU A 363 3.84 16.61 34.13
CA GLU A 363 2.48 17.04 33.83
C GLU A 363 2.41 18.51 33.37
N VAL A 364 3.15 19.39 34.08
CA VAL A 364 3.25 20.81 33.73
C VAL A 364 4.44 21.12 32.80
N SER A 365 5.15 20.10 32.36
CA SER A 365 6.29 20.21 31.45
C SER A 365 7.38 21.18 31.94
N SER A 366 7.70 21.18 33.26
CA SER A 366 8.74 22.03 33.82
C SER A 366 10.10 21.69 33.20
N ASN A 367 10.77 22.68 32.64
CA ASN A 367 12.15 22.54 32.15
C ASN A 367 13.10 22.40 33.32
N ILE A 368 12.93 23.25 34.33
CA ILE A 368 13.77 23.28 35.52
C ILE A 368 13.65 21.97 36.30
N GLY A 369 12.41 21.49 36.48
CA GLY A 369 12.19 20.25 37.22
C GLY A 369 12.90 19.07 36.61
N VAL A 370 12.83 18.90 35.27
CA VAL A 370 13.49 17.80 34.59
C VAL A 370 15.00 18.00 34.55
N SER A 371 15.46 19.18 34.14
CA SER A 371 16.89 19.41 33.96
C SER A 371 17.68 19.34 35.27
N ARG A 372 17.10 19.82 36.39
CA ARG A 372 17.72 19.69 37.70
C ARG A 372 17.88 18.24 38.13
N VAL A 373 16.84 17.45 38.04
CA VAL A 373 16.89 16.03 38.40
C VAL A 373 17.99 15.31 37.62
N ILE A 374 18.00 15.52 36.31
CA ILE A 374 19.02 14.84 35.47
C ILE A 374 20.45 15.36 35.75
N ASP A 375 20.62 16.66 35.95
CA ASP A 375 21.91 17.26 36.23
C ASP A 375 22.46 16.83 37.62
N GLU A 376 21.59 16.80 38.64
CA GLU A 376 21.95 16.35 39.99
C GLU A 376 22.40 14.89 40.05
N HIS A 377 21.74 13.99 39.31
CA HIS A 377 22.03 12.56 39.37
C HIS A 377 23.03 12.07 38.32
N TYR A 378 23.16 12.76 37.19
CA TYR A 378 24.01 12.32 36.07
C TYR A 378 25.09 13.34 35.68
N GLY A 379 25.13 14.53 36.29
CA GLY A 379 26.08 15.60 35.92
C GLY A 379 27.55 15.20 36.00
N ASN A 380 27.90 14.35 36.95
CA ASN A 380 29.27 13.82 37.11
C ASN A 380 29.56 12.68 36.11
N ASN A 381 28.55 11.98 35.63
CA ASN A 381 28.66 10.88 34.66
C ASN A 381 27.54 10.98 33.61
N PRO A 382 27.61 11.93 32.67
CA PRO A 382 26.59 12.12 31.65
C PRO A 382 26.53 10.96 30.66
N GLU A 383 27.58 10.14 30.53
CA GLU A 383 27.59 8.93 29.72
C GLU A 383 26.47 7.97 30.15
N LYS A 384 26.33 7.76 31.47
CA LYS A 384 25.29 6.88 32.03
C LYS A 384 23.86 7.30 31.63
N PHE A 385 23.58 8.61 31.61
CA PHE A 385 22.28 9.11 31.14
C PHE A 385 22.08 8.82 29.65
N VAL A 386 23.07 9.10 28.83
CA VAL A 386 22.94 8.87 27.37
C VAL A 386 22.84 7.38 27.06
N GLU A 387 23.60 6.53 27.74
CA GLU A 387 23.43 5.06 27.67
C GLU A 387 22.03 4.63 28.07
N GLY A 388 21.43 5.25 29.09
CA GLY A 388 20.03 5.08 29.47
C GLY A 388 19.09 5.42 28.31
N ILE A 389 19.32 6.54 27.60
CA ILE A 389 18.53 6.93 26.43
C ILE A 389 18.65 5.89 25.28
N TYR A 390 19.83 5.33 25.07
CA TYR A 390 20.05 4.22 24.13
C TYR A 390 19.33 2.93 24.58
N ARG A 391 19.39 2.64 25.90
CA ARG A 391 18.74 1.47 26.51
C ARG A 391 17.22 1.52 26.34
N VAL A 392 16.56 2.66 26.60
CA VAL A 392 15.12 2.81 26.42
C VAL A 392 14.69 2.89 24.94
N GLY A 393 15.62 2.84 24.00
CA GLY A 393 15.34 2.62 22.59
C GLY A 393 15.10 3.87 21.77
N LEU A 394 15.12 5.08 22.33
CA LEU A 394 14.87 6.32 21.57
C LEU A 394 15.95 6.60 20.51
N ALA A 395 17.16 6.10 20.71
CA ALA A 395 18.29 6.19 19.78
C ALA A 395 18.38 5.00 18.82
N SER A 396 17.43 4.06 18.82
CA SER A 396 17.48 2.86 17.99
C SER A 396 17.37 3.18 16.51
N ASP A 397 18.19 2.51 15.69
CA ASP A 397 17.99 2.47 14.24
C ASP A 397 16.79 1.58 13.90
N LEU A 398 15.72 2.18 13.43
CA LEU A 398 14.47 1.50 13.11
C LEU A 398 14.51 0.76 11.77
N ARG A 399 15.56 0.92 10.95
CA ARG A 399 15.71 0.33 9.61
C ARG A 399 14.44 0.51 8.76
N ILE A 400 13.96 1.75 8.69
CA ILE A 400 12.76 2.10 7.94
C ILE A 400 12.98 1.80 6.46
N PRO A 401 12.11 1.03 5.79
CA PRO A 401 12.27 0.64 4.39
C PRO A 401 11.87 1.75 3.41
N LEU A 402 12.19 3.00 3.70
CA LEU A 402 11.90 4.16 2.87
C LEU A 402 13.21 4.92 2.60
N VAL A 403 13.51 5.12 1.33
CA VAL A 403 14.71 5.86 0.91
C VAL A 403 14.63 7.30 1.45
N GLY A 404 15.69 7.75 2.10
CA GLY A 404 15.78 9.05 2.75
C GLY A 404 15.38 9.05 4.23
N SER A 405 15.08 7.88 4.81
CA SER A 405 14.95 7.75 6.26
C SER A 405 16.29 7.98 6.96
N THR A 406 16.25 8.59 8.13
CA THR A 406 17.44 8.90 8.92
C THR A 406 17.30 8.39 10.35
N PRO A 407 18.34 7.75 10.92
CA PRO A 407 18.32 7.35 12.31
C PRO A 407 18.45 8.57 13.25
N PRO A 408 18.01 8.44 14.51
CA PRO A 408 18.23 9.48 15.52
C PRO A 408 19.72 9.79 15.72
N ARG A 409 19.99 11.05 16.04
CA ARG A 409 21.35 11.52 16.38
C ARG A 409 21.37 12.04 17.80
N ILE A 410 21.85 11.23 18.73
CA ILE A 410 22.01 11.54 20.14
C ILE A 410 23.50 11.42 20.45
N ARG A 411 24.12 12.55 20.82
CA ARG A 411 25.55 12.65 21.01
C ARG A 411 25.96 11.94 22.29
N MET A 412 26.91 10.98 22.21
CA MET A 412 27.57 10.38 23.34
C MET A 412 28.69 11.29 23.84
N PRO A 413 28.78 11.58 25.15
CA PRO A 413 29.91 12.30 25.72
C PRO A 413 31.23 11.56 25.45
N LYS A 414 32.29 12.30 25.19
CA LYS A 414 33.65 11.75 24.98
C LYS A 414 34.67 12.53 25.75
N LYS A 415 35.62 11.82 26.37
CA LYS A 415 36.81 12.41 27.04
C LYS A 415 38.06 12.15 26.21
N ASN A 416 39.03 13.03 26.34
CA ASN A 416 40.40 12.81 25.86
C ASN A 416 41.20 11.94 26.86
N ASP A 417 42.41 11.57 26.49
CA ASP A 417 43.30 10.76 27.33
C ASP A 417 43.66 11.43 28.70
N ARG A 418 43.42 12.74 28.82
CA ARG A 418 43.59 13.52 30.05
C ARG A 418 42.30 13.61 30.88
N GLY A 419 41.23 12.88 30.52
CA GLY A 419 39.96 12.89 31.23
C GLY A 419 39.08 14.13 31.00
N GLN A 420 39.45 15.02 30.08
CA GLN A 420 38.67 16.24 29.77
C GLN A 420 37.64 15.97 28.69
N TRP A 421 36.46 16.56 28.83
CA TRP A 421 35.40 16.48 27.83
C TRP A 421 35.80 17.22 26.55
N ILE A 422 35.78 16.53 25.41
CA ILE A 422 36.14 17.10 24.10
C ILE A 422 34.91 17.52 23.27
N ASN A 423 33.74 16.92 23.52
CA ASN A 423 32.50 17.19 22.78
C ASN A 423 31.33 17.50 23.71
N TRP A 424 31.58 17.83 24.99
CA TRP A 424 30.54 17.96 25.99
C TRP A 424 30.76 19.20 26.85
N SER A 425 29.77 20.11 26.87
CA SER A 425 29.81 21.27 27.78
C SER A 425 29.02 20.97 29.06
N LYS A 426 29.23 21.73 30.13
CA LYS A 426 28.46 21.61 31.36
C LYS A 426 26.97 21.84 31.16
N THR A 427 26.59 22.63 30.16
CA THR A 427 25.18 22.89 29.81
C THR A 427 24.57 21.82 28.92
N ALA A 428 25.35 20.90 28.31
CA ALA A 428 24.83 19.92 27.35
C ALA A 428 23.80 18.96 27.98
N LEU A 429 24.09 18.42 29.17
CA LEU A 429 23.21 17.50 29.87
C LEU A 429 21.85 18.13 30.26
N PRO A 430 21.81 19.29 30.97
CA PRO A 430 20.55 19.95 31.27
C PRO A 430 19.70 20.25 30.04
N TRP A 431 20.28 20.71 28.92
CA TRP A 431 19.56 20.99 27.69
C TRP A 431 19.12 19.71 26.95
N MET A 432 19.96 18.67 26.94
CA MET A 432 19.61 17.37 26.38
C MET A 432 18.40 16.75 27.12
N SER A 433 18.35 16.85 28.43
CA SER A 433 17.26 16.29 29.25
C SER A 433 15.89 16.84 28.88
N ILE A 434 15.82 18.02 28.30
CA ILE A 434 14.57 18.66 27.86
C ILE A 434 14.40 18.63 26.32
N GLY A 435 15.26 17.85 25.62
CA GLY A 435 15.14 17.54 24.19
C GLY A 435 15.79 18.53 23.23
N TYR A 436 16.77 19.30 23.70
CA TYR A 436 17.74 20.04 22.88
C TYR A 436 19.04 19.22 22.73
N GLU A 437 19.98 19.65 21.94
CA GLU A 437 21.24 18.92 21.70
C GLU A 437 21.08 17.50 21.11
N THR A 438 19.85 17.14 20.68
CA THR A 438 19.50 15.85 20.09
C THR A 438 18.71 16.06 18.82
N GLN A 439 18.79 15.13 17.90
CA GLN A 439 18.02 15.16 16.65
C GLN A 439 17.28 13.82 16.46
N VAL A 440 15.96 13.85 16.55
CA VAL A 440 15.13 12.64 16.54
C VAL A 440 13.99 12.78 15.53
N PRO A 441 13.90 11.89 14.53
CA PRO A 441 12.78 11.90 13.61
C PRO A 441 11.44 11.63 14.33
N PRO A 442 10.32 12.18 13.86
CA PRO A 442 9.01 11.94 14.45
C PRO A 442 8.67 10.46 14.61
N ILE A 443 9.01 9.62 13.62
CA ILE A 443 8.75 8.18 13.67
C ILE A 443 9.50 7.49 14.84
N SER A 444 10.71 7.92 15.17
CA SER A 444 11.46 7.35 16.30
C SER A 444 10.83 7.76 17.63
N THR A 445 10.35 9.00 17.74
CA THR A 445 9.63 9.47 18.92
C THR A 445 8.35 8.68 19.15
N VAL A 446 7.49 8.49 18.13
CA VAL A 446 6.24 7.71 18.29
C VAL A 446 6.53 6.24 18.58
N THR A 447 7.59 5.66 18.00
CA THR A 447 7.98 4.27 18.27
C THR A 447 8.39 4.08 19.74
N PHE A 448 9.07 5.05 20.32
CA PHE A 448 9.39 5.04 21.76
C PHE A 448 8.11 5.14 22.63
N TYR A 449 7.18 6.03 22.29
CA TYR A 449 5.89 6.12 23.01
C TYR A 449 5.02 4.88 22.79
N ASN A 450 5.09 4.26 21.60
CA ASN A 450 4.45 2.98 21.31
C ASN A 450 4.97 1.88 22.24
N ALA A 451 6.29 1.83 22.51
CA ALA A 451 6.86 0.87 23.43
C ALA A 451 6.34 1.07 24.87
N ILE A 452 6.20 2.32 25.33
CA ILE A 452 5.57 2.60 26.64
C ILE A 452 4.10 2.10 26.65
N ALA A 453 3.35 2.37 25.57
CA ALA A 453 1.97 1.92 25.41
C ALA A 453 1.84 0.39 25.37
N ASN A 454 2.87 -0.31 24.88
CA ASN A 454 2.95 -1.76 24.70
C ASN A 454 3.69 -2.44 25.88
N ASP A 455 3.49 -1.95 27.10
CA ASP A 455 4.04 -2.48 28.34
C ASP A 455 5.58 -2.66 28.34
N GLY A 456 6.27 -1.83 27.55
CA GLY A 456 7.73 -1.84 27.42
C GLY A 456 8.27 -2.58 26.19
N LYS A 457 7.43 -3.29 25.45
CA LYS A 457 7.85 -4.00 24.24
C LYS A 457 7.91 -3.06 23.04
N MET A 458 9.09 -2.90 22.44
CA MET A 458 9.32 -2.00 21.31
C MET A 458 9.18 -2.73 19.96
N MET A 459 8.15 -2.38 19.22
CA MET A 459 7.87 -2.94 17.89
C MET A 459 8.56 -2.10 16.80
N ARG A 460 9.04 -2.78 15.75
CA ARG A 460 9.55 -2.11 14.56
C ARG A 460 8.40 -1.49 13.76
N PRO A 461 8.49 -0.20 13.36
CA PRO A 461 7.51 0.38 12.43
C PRO A 461 7.42 -0.42 11.15
N ARG A 462 6.24 -0.97 10.87
CA ARG A 462 5.98 -1.83 9.73
C ARG A 462 5.14 -1.09 8.70
N PHE A 463 5.58 -1.10 7.42
CA PHE A 463 4.91 -0.44 6.29
C PHE A 463 4.27 -1.43 5.34
N ILE A 464 4.73 -2.67 5.34
CA ILE A 464 4.25 -3.73 4.45
C ILE A 464 3.82 -4.92 5.27
N LYS A 465 2.65 -5.45 4.94
CA LYS A 465 2.05 -6.62 5.58
C LYS A 465 2.37 -7.90 4.83
N LYS A 466 2.20 -7.89 3.51
CA LYS A 466 2.42 -9.06 2.65
C LYS A 466 2.65 -8.69 1.19
N ILE A 467 3.20 -9.62 0.44
CA ILE A 467 3.35 -9.58 -1.02
C ILE A 467 2.43 -10.64 -1.62
N MET A 468 1.70 -10.26 -2.67
CA MET A 468 0.74 -11.13 -3.35
C MET A 468 1.03 -11.23 -4.85
N LYS A 469 0.69 -12.37 -5.45
CA LYS A 469 0.71 -12.57 -6.91
C LYS A 469 -0.57 -13.30 -7.32
N ASN A 470 -1.29 -12.73 -8.26
CA ASN A 470 -2.55 -13.29 -8.76
C ASN A 470 -3.57 -13.63 -7.64
N GLY A 471 -3.60 -12.84 -6.57
CA GLY A 471 -4.48 -13.07 -5.42
C GLY A 471 -3.91 -14.01 -4.34
N GLU A 472 -2.80 -14.68 -4.60
CA GLU A 472 -2.15 -15.58 -3.63
C GLU A 472 -1.05 -14.87 -2.84
N VAL A 473 -0.91 -15.17 -1.56
CA VAL A 473 0.14 -14.64 -0.69
C VAL A 473 1.45 -15.39 -0.96
N ILE A 474 2.46 -14.66 -1.46
CA ILE A 474 3.80 -15.24 -1.69
C ILE A 474 4.68 -15.10 -0.44
N ARG A 475 4.57 -13.97 0.25
CA ARG A 475 5.39 -13.66 1.43
C ARG A 475 4.62 -12.77 2.39
N GLU A 476 4.70 -13.12 3.67
CA GLU A 476 4.24 -12.28 4.77
C GLU A 476 5.41 -11.66 5.53
N PHE A 477 5.17 -10.48 6.09
CA PHE A 477 6.11 -9.78 6.95
C PHE A 477 5.47 -9.70 8.34
N PRO A 478 5.79 -10.61 9.26
CA PRO A 478 5.24 -10.58 10.61
C PRO A 478 5.72 -9.34 11.38
N PRO A 479 5.00 -8.92 12.44
CA PRO A 479 5.49 -7.91 13.37
C PRO A 479 6.85 -8.29 13.94
N GLU A 480 7.77 -7.34 14.01
CA GLU A 480 9.14 -7.54 14.50
C GLU A 480 9.36 -6.76 15.80
N VAL A 481 9.90 -7.43 16.80
CA VAL A 481 10.27 -6.82 18.08
C VAL A 481 11.71 -6.32 18.00
N ILE A 482 11.93 -5.03 18.29
CA ILE A 482 13.28 -4.44 18.37
C ILE A 482 13.89 -4.70 19.76
N LYS A 483 13.07 -4.49 20.81
CA LYS A 483 13.45 -4.72 22.22
C LYS A 483 12.27 -5.34 22.94
N GLU A 484 12.50 -6.46 23.63
CA GLU A 484 11.46 -7.11 24.42
C GLU A 484 11.01 -6.24 25.60
N GLN A 485 11.95 -5.47 26.19
CA GLN A 485 11.68 -4.59 27.31
C GLN A 485 12.59 -3.38 27.28
N ILE A 486 12.03 -2.16 27.28
CA ILE A 486 12.77 -0.91 27.28
C ILE A 486 13.07 -0.38 28.69
N ALA A 487 12.29 -0.77 29.70
CA ALA A 487 12.44 -0.44 31.11
C ALA A 487 11.65 -1.44 31.96
N LYS A 488 11.89 -1.49 33.26
CA LYS A 488 11.18 -2.39 34.18
C LYS A 488 9.66 -2.24 34.09
N PRO A 489 8.86 -3.33 34.17
CA PRO A 489 7.39 -3.25 34.03
C PRO A 489 6.74 -2.24 34.97
N GLN A 490 7.22 -2.14 36.22
CA GLN A 490 6.71 -1.17 37.19
C GLN A 490 7.02 0.28 36.77
N THR A 491 8.21 0.54 36.21
CA THR A 491 8.60 1.87 35.68
C THR A 491 7.71 2.26 34.51
N ILE A 492 7.41 1.31 33.61
CA ILE A 492 6.50 1.54 32.48
C ILE A 492 5.09 1.91 32.96
N LYS A 493 4.52 1.15 33.91
CA LYS A 493 3.19 1.46 34.46
C LYS A 493 3.14 2.83 35.12
N THR A 494 4.17 3.16 35.90
CA THR A 494 4.32 4.50 36.50
C THR A 494 4.32 5.58 35.42
N MET A 495 5.09 5.38 34.34
CA MET A 495 5.16 6.33 33.23
C MET A 495 3.83 6.45 32.48
N GLN A 496 3.14 5.34 32.23
CA GLN A 496 1.78 5.35 31.63
C GLN A 496 0.82 6.20 32.46
N THR A 497 0.82 6.06 33.78
CA THR A 497 -0.01 6.85 34.70
C THR A 497 0.35 8.33 34.63
N ILE A 498 1.65 8.69 34.67
CA ILE A 498 2.07 10.09 34.58
C ILE A 498 1.67 10.70 33.23
N LEU A 499 1.80 9.97 32.13
CA LEU A 499 1.39 10.44 30.80
C LEU A 499 -0.14 10.62 30.67
N GLU A 500 -0.93 9.80 31.34
CA GLU A 500 -2.38 10.01 31.44
C GLU A 500 -2.68 11.30 32.22
N HIS A 501 -1.99 11.55 33.35
CA HIS A 501 -2.14 12.79 34.13
C HIS A 501 -1.69 14.04 33.35
N VAL A 502 -0.72 13.96 32.45
CA VAL A 502 -0.37 15.08 31.55
C VAL A 502 -1.60 15.54 30.77
N VAL A 503 -2.48 14.59 30.36
CA VAL A 503 -3.70 14.91 29.60
C VAL A 503 -4.86 15.28 30.53
N SER A 504 -5.11 14.51 31.57
CA SER A 504 -6.26 14.76 32.47
C SER A 504 -6.08 15.98 33.37
N GLN A 505 -4.85 16.24 33.86
CA GLN A 505 -4.55 17.27 34.88
C GLN A 505 -3.50 18.31 34.42
N GLY A 506 -2.72 17.99 33.39
CA GLY A 506 -1.58 18.79 32.93
C GLY A 506 -1.87 19.69 31.73
N LEU A 507 -0.82 19.91 30.93
CA LEU A 507 -0.85 20.78 29.74
C LEU A 507 -1.45 20.12 28.50
N GLY A 508 -1.73 18.82 28.56
CA GLY A 508 -2.25 18.04 27.44
C GLY A 508 -3.78 18.00 27.30
N LYS A 509 -4.52 18.75 28.11
CA LYS A 509 -6.00 18.67 28.20
C LYS A 509 -6.74 18.71 26.87
N LYS A 510 -6.26 19.48 25.89
CA LYS A 510 -6.89 19.59 24.57
C LYS A 510 -6.73 18.34 23.71
N ALA A 511 -5.83 17.43 24.05
CA ALA A 511 -5.68 16.14 23.38
C ALA A 511 -6.62 15.06 23.98
N GLY A 512 -7.23 15.32 25.14
CA GLY A 512 -8.09 14.38 25.85
C GLY A 512 -9.45 14.19 25.20
N SER A 513 -10.04 13.02 25.38
CA SER A 513 -11.39 12.65 24.96
C SER A 513 -12.34 12.59 26.17
N LYS A 514 -13.65 12.72 25.92
CA LYS A 514 -14.70 12.47 26.90
C LYS A 514 -15.10 10.99 26.92
N SER A 515 -14.82 10.27 25.85
CA SER A 515 -15.28 8.89 25.62
C SER A 515 -14.25 7.84 26.06
N PHE A 516 -12.96 8.19 26.12
CA PHE A 516 -11.87 7.31 26.51
C PHE A 516 -10.70 8.11 27.08
N LYS A 517 -9.86 7.44 27.86
CA LYS A 517 -8.65 8.06 28.40
C LYS A 517 -7.56 8.18 27.33
N VAL A 518 -6.80 9.27 27.40
CA VAL A 518 -5.65 9.54 26.53
C VAL A 518 -4.43 9.75 27.40
N ALA A 519 -3.29 9.22 27.00
CA ALA A 519 -2.01 9.45 27.62
C ALA A 519 -1.04 10.05 26.59
N GLY A 520 -0.24 11.03 27.01
CA GLY A 520 0.73 11.64 26.10
C GLY A 520 1.45 12.84 26.66
N LYS A 521 2.30 13.45 25.83
CA LYS A 521 3.13 14.59 26.22
C LYS A 521 3.13 15.67 25.15
N THR A 522 3.01 16.91 25.59
CA THR A 522 3.13 18.11 24.75
C THR A 522 4.60 18.49 24.56
N GLY A 523 4.92 19.02 23.39
CA GLY A 523 6.23 19.59 23.07
C GLY A 523 6.09 20.98 22.44
N THR A 524 6.98 21.88 22.81
CA THR A 524 7.16 23.19 22.18
C THR A 524 8.65 23.50 22.21
N ALA A 525 9.29 23.35 21.06
CA ALA A 525 10.73 23.59 20.91
C ALA A 525 10.95 24.73 19.89
N GLN A 526 12.03 25.49 20.09
CA GLN A 526 12.52 26.42 19.08
C GLN A 526 13.34 25.66 18.04
N ILE A 527 13.17 25.97 16.77
CA ILE A 527 13.95 25.36 15.69
C ILE A 527 15.18 26.25 15.44
N SER A 528 16.37 25.64 15.52
CA SER A 528 17.62 26.31 15.18
C SER A 528 17.70 26.56 13.65
N LYS A 529 18.17 27.75 13.29
CA LYS A 529 18.44 28.14 11.89
C LYS A 529 19.89 27.85 11.47
N GLY A 530 20.43 26.75 11.89
CA GLY A 530 21.81 26.34 11.62
C GLY A 530 22.82 27.30 12.27
N ALA A 531 23.76 27.87 11.50
CA ALA A 531 24.77 28.80 12.01
C ALA A 531 24.19 30.06 12.67
N GLY A 532 22.94 30.45 12.31
CA GLY A 532 22.24 31.59 12.92
C GLY A 532 21.66 31.32 14.30
N GLY A 533 21.62 30.06 14.76
CA GLY A 533 21.07 29.66 16.04
C GLY A 533 19.56 29.92 16.18
N TYR A 534 19.09 30.21 17.41
CA TYR A 534 17.65 30.40 17.69
C TYR A 534 17.17 31.85 17.63
N LYS A 535 18.10 32.84 17.59
CA LYS A 535 17.79 34.26 17.80
C LYS A 535 17.73 35.11 16.53
N THR A 536 17.97 34.57 15.36
CA THR A 536 17.99 35.32 14.09
C THR A 536 16.59 35.44 13.49
N GLY A 537 16.06 36.68 13.46
CA GLY A 537 14.74 36.98 12.85
C GLY A 537 13.56 36.41 13.65
N VAL A 538 12.46 36.07 12.94
CA VAL A 538 11.28 35.46 13.57
C VAL A 538 11.61 34.05 14.04
N THR A 539 11.31 33.76 15.31
CA THR A 539 11.54 32.41 15.91
C THR A 539 10.62 31.38 15.26
N ASN A 540 11.19 30.28 14.82
CA ASN A 540 10.43 29.14 14.33
C ASN A 540 10.24 28.11 15.47
N TYR A 541 9.08 27.52 15.52
CA TYR A 541 8.73 26.55 16.55
C TYR A 541 8.36 25.20 15.95
N LEU A 542 8.79 24.13 16.64
CA LEU A 542 8.27 22.79 16.49
C LEU A 542 7.27 22.54 17.63
N LEU A 543 6.01 22.43 17.28
CA LEU A 543 4.92 22.11 18.19
C LEU A 543 4.63 20.62 18.04
N SER A 544 4.61 19.88 19.14
CA SER A 544 4.36 18.45 19.07
C SER A 544 3.41 17.96 20.15
N PHE A 545 2.68 16.91 19.85
CA PHE A 545 2.02 16.07 20.81
C PHE A 545 2.27 14.61 20.43
N CYS A 546 2.78 13.82 21.39
CA CYS A 546 2.99 12.39 21.20
C CYS A 546 2.31 11.63 22.33
N GLY A 547 1.55 10.60 21.99
CA GLY A 547 0.79 9.86 22.99
C GLY A 547 0.13 8.60 22.42
N PHE A 548 -0.76 8.01 23.20
CA PHE A 548 -1.48 6.78 22.84
C PHE A 548 -2.90 6.78 23.39
N PHE A 549 -3.74 6.00 22.75
CA PHE A 549 -5.16 5.88 23.10
C PHE A 549 -5.74 4.50 22.72
N PRO A 550 -6.79 4.00 23.45
CA PRO A 550 -7.17 4.42 24.80
C PRO A 550 -6.01 4.18 25.80
N ALA A 551 -5.90 5.00 26.89
CA ALA A 551 -4.75 4.89 27.80
C ALA A 551 -4.78 3.63 28.67
N ASP A 552 -5.97 3.10 28.98
CA ASP A 552 -6.20 1.90 29.78
C ASP A 552 -5.96 0.58 29.00
N LYS A 553 -6.23 0.58 27.69
CA LYS A 553 -5.95 -0.53 26.77
C LYS A 553 -5.40 0.03 25.46
N PRO A 554 -4.12 0.38 25.40
CA PRO A 554 -3.57 1.09 24.26
C PRO A 554 -3.69 0.29 22.96
N ARG A 555 -4.36 0.88 21.97
CA ARG A 555 -4.49 0.31 20.62
C ARG A 555 -3.65 1.04 19.60
N TYR A 556 -3.57 2.36 19.73
CA TYR A 556 -2.84 3.22 18.81
C TYR A 556 -1.96 4.20 19.55
N SER A 557 -0.77 4.44 19.03
CA SER A 557 0.10 5.56 19.38
C SER A 557 0.15 6.54 18.21
N CYS A 558 0.20 7.84 18.52
CA CYS A 558 0.20 8.88 17.51
C CYS A 558 1.14 10.01 17.90
N ILE A 559 1.85 10.55 16.91
CA ILE A 559 2.59 11.80 17.03
C ILE A 559 2.05 12.80 16.01
N VAL A 560 1.87 14.02 16.46
CA VAL A 560 1.56 15.20 15.63
C VAL A 560 2.66 16.22 15.83
N CYS A 561 3.26 16.68 14.72
CA CYS A 561 4.27 17.73 14.71
C CYS A 561 3.82 18.86 13.77
N ILE A 562 3.87 20.11 14.23
CA ILE A 562 3.57 21.31 13.43
C ILE A 562 4.76 22.25 13.53
N GLN A 563 5.35 22.61 12.40
CA GLN A 563 6.35 23.65 12.32
C GLN A 563 5.66 24.96 11.91
N LYS A 564 5.92 26.02 12.66
CA LYS A 564 5.37 27.36 12.39
C LYS A 564 6.29 28.46 12.81
N SER A 565 6.11 29.62 12.21
CA SER A 565 6.81 30.86 12.56
C SER A 565 5.99 31.70 13.55
N GLY A 566 6.69 32.31 14.50
CA GLY A 566 6.12 33.30 15.44
C GLY A 566 5.16 32.74 16.50
N LEU A 567 4.68 33.64 17.35
CA LEU A 567 3.68 33.34 18.39
C LEU A 567 2.25 33.59 17.88
N PRO A 568 1.23 32.96 18.48
CA PRO A 568 1.27 32.01 19.59
C PRO A 568 1.84 30.65 19.15
N ALA A 569 2.50 29.94 20.08
CA ALA A 569 3.10 28.63 19.87
C ALA A 569 2.77 27.71 21.05
N SER A 570 1.95 26.69 20.83
CA SER A 570 1.51 25.75 21.88
C SER A 570 1.34 24.34 21.32
N GLY A 571 2.21 23.41 21.73
CA GLY A 571 2.08 22.00 21.35
C GLY A 571 0.76 21.37 21.81
N GLY A 572 0.34 21.62 23.07
CA GLY A 572 -0.97 21.15 23.56
C GLY A 572 -2.16 21.84 22.90
N GLY A 573 -2.00 23.15 22.57
CA GLY A 573 -3.08 23.96 22.01
C GLY A 573 -3.34 23.75 20.52
N MET A 574 -2.35 23.29 19.76
CA MET A 574 -2.39 23.07 18.31
C MET A 574 -2.23 21.58 17.98
N SER A 575 -1.04 21.01 18.15
CA SER A 575 -0.82 19.58 17.87
C SER A 575 -1.69 18.64 18.71
N GLY A 576 -2.02 19.05 19.97
CA GLY A 576 -2.95 18.29 20.81
C GLY A 576 -4.39 18.27 20.28
N VAL A 577 -4.84 19.34 19.63
CA VAL A 577 -6.18 19.39 18.97
C VAL A 577 -6.21 18.44 17.77
N VAL A 578 -5.19 18.42 16.95
CA VAL A 578 -5.09 17.46 15.83
C VAL A 578 -5.10 16.03 16.35
N PHE A 579 -4.32 15.75 17.41
CA PHE A 579 -4.31 14.42 18.04
C PHE A 579 -5.71 14.02 18.54
N HIS A 580 -6.41 14.92 19.21
CA HIS A 580 -7.79 14.70 19.67
C HIS A 580 -8.71 14.30 18.50
N ASN A 581 -8.71 15.09 17.43
CA ASN A 581 -9.57 14.84 16.27
C ASN A 581 -9.24 13.50 15.59
N ILE A 582 -7.96 13.14 15.53
CA ILE A 582 -7.53 11.82 15.02
C ILE A 582 -8.02 10.71 15.95
N ALA A 583 -7.79 10.83 17.26
CA ALA A 583 -8.17 9.80 18.22
C ALA A 583 -9.69 9.57 18.24
N GLU A 584 -10.50 10.62 18.26
CA GLU A 584 -11.96 10.52 18.16
C GLU A 584 -12.40 9.88 16.84
N GLY A 585 -11.87 10.34 15.71
CA GLY A 585 -12.23 9.81 14.40
C GLY A 585 -11.88 8.33 14.23
N VAL A 586 -10.68 7.93 14.63
CA VAL A 586 -10.21 6.54 14.56
C VAL A 586 -11.01 5.63 15.48
N MET A 587 -11.30 6.08 16.72
CA MET A 587 -12.10 5.28 17.64
C MET A 587 -13.57 5.17 17.18
N ALA A 588 -14.15 6.23 16.62
CA ALA A 588 -15.49 6.21 16.05
C ALA A 588 -15.60 5.27 14.84
N GLN A 589 -14.58 5.22 13.97
CA GLN A 589 -14.51 4.27 12.85
C GLN A 589 -14.51 2.82 13.36
N ASN A 590 -13.71 2.51 14.38
CA ASN A 590 -13.65 1.18 14.97
C ASN A 590 -14.97 0.75 15.63
N ILE A 591 -15.70 1.67 16.25
CA ILE A 591 -17.03 1.40 16.82
C ILE A 591 -18.03 1.10 15.70
N LYS A 592 -18.02 1.84 14.58
CA LYS A 592 -18.88 1.56 13.42
C LYS A 592 -18.60 0.17 12.84
N LEU A 593 -17.34 -0.20 12.64
CA LEU A 593 -16.96 -1.53 12.15
C LEU A 593 -17.41 -2.64 13.11
N SER A 594 -17.21 -2.49 14.42
CA SER A 594 -17.65 -3.48 15.40
C SER A 594 -19.17 -3.56 15.54
N VAL A 595 -19.90 -2.49 15.27
CA VAL A 595 -21.37 -2.47 15.24
C VAL A 595 -21.90 -3.10 13.94
N GLU A 596 -21.22 -2.89 12.82
CA GLU A 596 -21.53 -3.56 11.55
C GLU A 596 -21.28 -5.07 11.66
N ASP A 597 -20.14 -5.51 12.20
CA ASP A 597 -19.86 -6.92 12.49
C ASP A 597 -20.86 -7.54 13.48
N ALA A 598 -21.29 -6.79 14.49
CA ALA A 598 -22.31 -7.24 15.43
C ALA A 598 -23.74 -7.25 14.85
N ARG A 599 -24.04 -6.37 13.90
CA ARG A 599 -25.31 -6.36 13.17
C ARG A 599 -25.39 -7.52 12.19
N ASP A 600 -24.29 -7.87 11.53
CA ASP A 600 -24.21 -9.05 10.66
C ASP A 600 -24.42 -10.34 11.44
N SER A 601 -24.10 -10.39 12.72
CA SER A 601 -24.43 -11.53 13.59
C SER A 601 -25.89 -11.58 14.07
N LEU A 602 -26.66 -10.50 13.91
CA LEU A 602 -28.02 -10.36 14.49
C LEU A 602 -29.17 -10.36 13.48
N SER A 603 -28.93 -10.22 12.18
CA SER A 603 -29.99 -10.33 11.17
C SER A 603 -29.46 -10.63 9.77
N VAL A 604 -28.87 -11.81 9.57
CA VAL A 604 -28.71 -12.30 8.21
C VAL A 604 -30.11 -12.59 7.67
N MET A 605 -30.56 -11.77 6.74
CA MET A 605 -31.81 -12.03 6.02
C MET A 605 -31.57 -13.30 5.21
N VAL A 606 -32.14 -14.41 5.67
CA VAL A 606 -31.96 -15.71 5.03
C VAL A 606 -32.55 -15.63 3.62
N PRO A 607 -31.76 -15.77 2.55
CA PRO A 607 -32.26 -15.64 1.20
C PRO A 607 -33.18 -16.81 0.84
N ASN A 608 -34.12 -16.58 -0.06
CA ASN A 608 -34.95 -17.65 -0.63
C ASN A 608 -34.08 -18.50 -1.57
N VAL A 609 -33.51 -19.58 -1.05
CA VAL A 609 -32.62 -20.48 -1.79
C VAL A 609 -33.43 -21.40 -2.69
N LYS A 610 -33.02 -21.56 -3.94
CA LYS A 610 -33.64 -22.51 -4.89
C LYS A 610 -33.24 -23.94 -4.52
N ASN A 611 -34.15 -24.88 -4.79
CA ASN A 611 -33.81 -26.29 -4.82
C ASN A 611 -32.74 -26.55 -5.90
N GLY A 612 -31.96 -27.61 -5.75
CA GLY A 612 -30.91 -27.94 -6.71
C GLY A 612 -29.74 -28.69 -6.07
N ASN A 613 -28.50 -28.34 -6.45
CA ASN A 613 -27.31 -28.90 -5.83
C ASN A 613 -27.11 -28.36 -4.42
N VAL A 614 -27.46 -29.17 -3.41
CA VAL A 614 -27.41 -28.78 -1.99
C VAL A 614 -25.98 -28.63 -1.44
N VAL A 615 -25.00 -29.32 -2.03
CA VAL A 615 -23.58 -29.17 -1.64
C VAL A 615 -23.07 -27.80 -2.08
N ALA A 616 -23.36 -27.40 -3.31
CA ALA A 616 -23.00 -26.06 -3.79
C ALA A 616 -23.73 -24.95 -3.00
N ALA A 617 -25.01 -25.18 -2.66
CA ALA A 617 -25.78 -24.25 -1.83
C ALA A 617 -25.17 -24.12 -0.43
N ASP A 618 -24.79 -25.23 0.23
CA ASP A 618 -24.14 -25.22 1.54
C ASP A 618 -22.81 -24.47 1.52
N TYR A 619 -21.99 -24.72 0.50
CA TYR A 619 -20.72 -24.03 0.33
C TYR A 619 -20.92 -22.51 0.21
N VAL A 620 -21.82 -22.05 -0.65
CA VAL A 620 -22.06 -20.62 -0.85
C VAL A 620 -22.65 -19.98 0.41
N LEU A 621 -23.66 -20.63 1.02
CA LEU A 621 -24.31 -20.10 2.22
C LEU A 621 -23.33 -19.99 3.41
N SER A 622 -22.46 -20.98 3.58
CA SER A 622 -21.42 -20.96 4.62
C SER A 622 -20.43 -19.82 4.42
N HIS A 623 -20.01 -19.56 3.19
CA HIS A 623 -19.13 -18.43 2.87
C HIS A 623 -19.80 -17.06 3.02
N LEU A 624 -21.12 -17.00 2.93
CA LEU A 624 -21.92 -15.81 3.22
C LEU A 624 -22.28 -15.68 4.72
N GLY A 625 -21.76 -16.56 5.58
CA GLY A 625 -22.04 -16.55 7.03
C GLY A 625 -23.45 -17.02 7.40
N ILE A 626 -24.21 -17.61 6.47
CA ILE A 626 -25.55 -18.11 6.70
C ILE A 626 -25.48 -19.55 7.25
N LYS A 627 -26.03 -19.79 8.42
CA LYS A 627 -26.04 -21.12 9.04
C LYS A 627 -26.93 -22.06 8.25
N THR A 628 -26.39 -23.22 7.86
CA THR A 628 -27.12 -24.31 7.23
C THR A 628 -27.32 -25.47 8.19
N ASN A 629 -28.39 -26.24 7.96
CA ASN A 629 -28.61 -27.54 8.59
C ASN A 629 -28.54 -28.61 7.50
N ASN A 630 -27.47 -29.38 7.49
CA ASN A 630 -27.11 -30.31 6.42
C ASN A 630 -26.99 -31.78 6.90
N ASN A 631 -27.75 -32.19 7.92
CA ASN A 631 -27.64 -33.50 8.58
C ASN A 631 -27.84 -34.72 7.64
N SER A 632 -28.13 -34.51 6.36
CA SER A 632 -28.53 -35.56 5.41
C SER A 632 -27.40 -36.08 4.50
N TRP A 633 -26.17 -35.52 4.52
CA TRP A 633 -25.05 -36.01 3.67
C TRP A 633 -23.67 -35.98 4.31
N ASN A 634 -23.56 -35.93 5.62
CA ASN A 634 -22.32 -36.03 6.40
C ASN A 634 -21.11 -35.20 5.93
N GLY A 635 -21.32 -34.09 5.18
CA GLY A 635 -20.25 -33.19 4.78
C GLY A 635 -19.23 -33.75 3.78
N ASP A 636 -19.52 -34.85 3.10
CA ASP A 636 -18.62 -35.39 2.07
C ASP A 636 -18.73 -34.62 0.77
N TYR A 637 -17.78 -33.70 0.58
CA TYR A 637 -17.62 -32.85 -0.62
C TYR A 637 -16.71 -33.51 -1.68
N SER A 638 -16.17 -34.69 -1.41
CA SER A 638 -15.06 -35.29 -2.17
C SER A 638 -15.47 -36.00 -3.46
N THR A 639 -16.75 -36.30 -3.67
CA THR A 639 -17.17 -37.18 -4.77
C THR A 639 -17.32 -36.47 -6.12
N GLY A 640 -17.28 -35.13 -6.18
CA GLY A 640 -17.48 -34.34 -7.42
C GLY A 640 -18.86 -34.46 -8.06
N ASN A 641 -19.71 -35.38 -7.62
CA ASN A 641 -21.06 -35.57 -8.13
C ASN A 641 -22.07 -34.66 -7.42
N PRO A 642 -23.01 -33.99 -8.17
CA PRO A 642 -24.00 -33.14 -7.55
C PRO A 642 -24.94 -33.95 -6.65
N ILE A 643 -25.12 -33.52 -5.41
CA ILE A 643 -26.16 -34.05 -4.51
C ILE A 643 -27.40 -33.15 -4.67
N TRP A 644 -28.45 -33.70 -5.21
CA TRP A 644 -29.72 -32.98 -5.43
C TRP A 644 -30.56 -32.95 -4.17
N GLY A 645 -31.24 -31.82 -3.93
CA GLY A 645 -32.04 -31.69 -2.73
C GLY A 645 -32.91 -30.43 -2.68
N HIS A 646 -33.61 -30.29 -1.57
CA HIS A 646 -34.49 -29.17 -1.26
C HIS A 646 -33.85 -28.22 -0.25
N ALA A 647 -34.05 -26.92 -0.47
CA ALA A 647 -33.69 -25.87 0.45
C ALA A 647 -34.93 -25.23 1.07
N ARG A 648 -35.01 -25.18 2.40
CA ARG A 648 -36.12 -24.55 3.13
C ARG A 648 -35.57 -23.61 4.23
N ILE A 649 -36.20 -22.48 4.39
CA ILE A 649 -35.90 -21.55 5.47
C ILE A 649 -36.56 -22.10 6.76
N VAL A 650 -35.76 -22.27 7.83
CA VAL A 650 -36.22 -22.69 9.16
C VAL A 650 -35.63 -21.72 10.19
N GLY A 651 -36.40 -20.75 10.61
CA GLY A 651 -35.94 -19.65 11.46
C GLY A 651 -34.82 -18.83 10.80
N SER A 652 -33.65 -18.74 11.44
CA SER A 652 -32.47 -18.03 10.92
C SER A 652 -31.50 -18.93 10.16
N LYS A 653 -31.91 -20.13 9.75
CA LYS A 653 -31.06 -21.12 9.07
C LYS A 653 -31.71 -21.62 7.80
N VAL A 654 -30.90 -22.16 6.89
CA VAL A 654 -31.38 -22.88 5.70
C VAL A 654 -31.23 -24.38 5.93
N ALA A 655 -32.34 -25.10 5.99
CA ALA A 655 -32.33 -26.55 6.03
C ALA A 655 -32.17 -27.09 4.59
N LEU A 656 -31.09 -27.83 4.39
CA LEU A 656 -30.76 -28.48 3.13
C LEU A 656 -30.99 -29.99 3.30
N THR A 657 -31.88 -30.58 2.51
CA THR A 657 -32.24 -32.01 2.59
C THR A 657 -31.99 -32.70 1.27
N LYS A 658 -31.36 -33.87 1.31
CA LYS A 658 -31.09 -34.70 0.13
C LYS A 658 -32.39 -35.23 -0.45
N MET A 659 -32.52 -35.15 -1.77
CA MET A 659 -33.61 -35.77 -2.52
C MET A 659 -33.24 -37.20 -2.89
N ASN A 660 -34.13 -38.16 -2.63
CA ASN A 660 -33.96 -39.52 -3.15
C ASN A 660 -34.34 -39.55 -4.63
N THR A 661 -33.35 -39.65 -5.49
CA THR A 661 -33.54 -39.70 -6.95
C THR A 661 -33.21 -41.10 -7.45
N ARG A 662 -34.19 -41.76 -8.05
CA ARG A 662 -34.01 -42.97 -8.84
C ARG A 662 -33.87 -42.58 -10.32
N ASN A 663 -33.07 -43.35 -11.07
CA ASN A 663 -32.79 -43.03 -12.49
C ASN A 663 -33.92 -43.48 -13.44
N ASP A 664 -34.79 -44.33 -12.99
CA ASP A 664 -35.89 -44.91 -13.74
C ASP A 664 -37.23 -44.16 -13.66
N ILE A 665 -37.28 -43.17 -12.72
CA ILE A 665 -38.50 -42.36 -12.53
C ILE A 665 -38.24 -40.86 -12.69
N THR A 666 -39.25 -40.11 -13.12
CA THR A 666 -39.18 -38.66 -13.26
C THR A 666 -38.96 -37.98 -11.91
N PRO A 667 -37.91 -37.18 -11.75
CA PRO A 667 -37.66 -36.44 -10.49
C PRO A 667 -38.63 -35.26 -10.38
N ASP A 668 -38.88 -34.83 -9.14
CA ASP A 668 -39.55 -33.56 -8.88
C ASP A 668 -38.52 -32.41 -8.98
N VAL A 669 -38.63 -31.59 -10.03
CA VAL A 669 -37.75 -30.45 -10.26
C VAL A 669 -38.38 -29.11 -9.87
N THR A 670 -39.52 -29.12 -9.18
CA THR A 670 -40.17 -27.90 -8.70
C THR A 670 -39.30 -27.17 -7.67
N GLY A 671 -39.24 -25.85 -7.78
CA GLY A 671 -38.39 -25.00 -6.95
C GLY A 671 -36.92 -24.93 -7.40
N MET A 672 -36.48 -25.70 -8.39
CA MET A 672 -35.12 -25.66 -8.94
C MET A 672 -34.91 -24.50 -9.91
N GLY A 673 -33.65 -24.09 -10.08
CA GLY A 673 -33.25 -23.22 -11.20
C GLY A 673 -33.32 -23.96 -12.53
N ALA A 674 -33.52 -23.20 -13.63
CA ALA A 674 -33.64 -23.78 -14.97
C ALA A 674 -32.48 -24.74 -15.31
N ARG A 675 -31.25 -24.36 -15.03
CA ARG A 675 -30.04 -25.13 -15.34
C ARG A 675 -30.04 -26.50 -14.65
N ASP A 676 -30.34 -26.52 -13.36
CA ASP A 676 -30.32 -27.73 -12.55
C ASP A 676 -31.46 -28.67 -12.92
N ALA A 677 -32.65 -28.10 -13.18
CA ALA A 677 -33.83 -28.83 -13.62
C ALA A 677 -33.64 -29.48 -15.00
N VAL A 678 -33.09 -28.74 -15.96
CA VAL A 678 -32.78 -29.25 -17.30
C VAL A 678 -31.76 -30.38 -17.22
N PHE A 679 -30.64 -30.14 -16.51
CA PHE A 679 -29.60 -31.15 -16.33
C PHE A 679 -30.17 -32.45 -15.70
N MET A 680 -30.99 -32.32 -14.68
CA MET A 680 -31.55 -33.47 -13.97
C MET A 680 -32.49 -34.31 -14.84
N LEU A 681 -33.27 -33.71 -15.72
CA LEU A 681 -34.19 -34.40 -16.63
C LEU A 681 -33.47 -34.95 -17.86
N GLU A 682 -32.59 -34.16 -18.49
CA GLU A 682 -31.88 -34.55 -19.71
C GLU A 682 -30.84 -35.65 -19.44
N SER A 683 -30.17 -35.64 -18.28
CA SER A 683 -29.25 -36.71 -17.89
C SER A 683 -29.95 -38.08 -17.73
N ARG A 684 -31.31 -38.09 -17.67
CA ARG A 684 -32.16 -39.30 -17.64
C ARG A 684 -32.83 -39.62 -19.00
N GLY A 685 -32.39 -38.95 -20.09
CA GLY A 685 -32.87 -39.20 -21.45
C GLY A 685 -34.18 -38.50 -21.83
N MET A 686 -34.68 -37.58 -21.00
CA MET A 686 -35.85 -36.75 -21.36
C MET A 686 -35.44 -35.55 -22.23
N LYS A 687 -36.34 -35.00 -23.03
CA LYS A 687 -36.17 -33.72 -23.71
C LYS A 687 -36.88 -32.64 -22.93
N VAL A 688 -36.21 -31.49 -22.70
CA VAL A 688 -36.80 -30.41 -21.88
C VAL A 688 -37.09 -29.18 -22.71
N LYS A 689 -38.30 -28.61 -22.53
CA LYS A 689 -38.68 -27.29 -23.03
C LYS A 689 -38.91 -26.38 -21.83
N VAL A 690 -38.33 -25.17 -21.86
CA VAL A 690 -38.37 -24.20 -20.74
C VAL A 690 -39.16 -22.97 -21.17
N HIS A 691 -40.18 -22.61 -20.40
CA HIS A 691 -40.94 -21.38 -20.56
C HIS A 691 -40.77 -20.49 -19.32
N GLY A 692 -40.49 -19.20 -19.52
CA GLY A 692 -40.35 -18.24 -18.46
C GLY A 692 -38.92 -18.13 -17.91
N ARG A 693 -38.75 -17.47 -16.72
CA ARG A 693 -37.49 -17.22 -16.05
C ARG A 693 -37.67 -17.38 -14.53
N GLY A 694 -36.60 -17.76 -13.83
CA GLY A 694 -36.59 -17.85 -12.37
C GLY A 694 -36.45 -19.28 -11.86
N LYS A 695 -37.40 -19.77 -11.05
CA LYS A 695 -37.48 -21.15 -10.54
C LYS A 695 -38.63 -21.90 -11.17
N VAL A 696 -38.49 -23.22 -11.31
CA VAL A 696 -39.54 -24.09 -11.82
C VAL A 696 -40.75 -24.06 -10.87
N VAL A 697 -41.90 -23.71 -11.36
CA VAL A 697 -43.17 -23.71 -10.62
C VAL A 697 -44.05 -24.93 -10.97
N SER A 698 -43.89 -25.47 -12.17
CA SER A 698 -44.57 -26.68 -12.60
C SER A 698 -43.79 -27.44 -13.68
N GLN A 699 -43.95 -28.74 -13.72
CA GLN A 699 -43.47 -29.63 -14.78
C GLN A 699 -44.63 -30.40 -15.40
N SER A 700 -44.65 -30.50 -16.74
CA SER A 700 -45.75 -31.13 -17.47
C SER A 700 -45.82 -32.64 -17.30
N TYR A 701 -44.69 -33.27 -16.98
CA TYR A 701 -44.62 -34.71 -16.71
C TYR A 701 -44.48 -34.95 -15.22
N ALA A 702 -45.46 -35.62 -14.62
CA ALA A 702 -45.56 -35.75 -13.17
C ALA A 702 -44.37 -36.49 -12.55
N ALA A 703 -43.87 -36.01 -11.41
CA ALA A 703 -42.85 -36.69 -10.62
C ALA A 703 -43.27 -38.08 -10.21
N GLY A 704 -42.33 -39.03 -10.16
CA GLY A 704 -42.58 -40.43 -9.78
C GLY A 704 -43.04 -41.33 -10.92
N LYS A 705 -43.36 -40.82 -12.11
CA LYS A 705 -43.72 -41.64 -13.27
C LYS A 705 -42.46 -42.21 -13.95
N PRO A 706 -42.57 -43.46 -14.52
CA PRO A 706 -41.48 -44.08 -15.27
C PRO A 706 -41.05 -43.17 -16.45
N ILE A 707 -39.74 -43.10 -16.70
CA ILE A 707 -39.17 -42.32 -17.79
C ILE A 707 -39.13 -43.18 -19.08
N SER A 708 -39.59 -42.62 -20.19
CA SER A 708 -39.38 -43.17 -21.54
C SER A 708 -38.36 -42.31 -22.28
N PRO A 709 -37.30 -42.90 -22.90
CA PRO A 709 -36.28 -42.14 -23.64
C PRO A 709 -36.90 -41.22 -24.70
N GLY A 710 -36.47 -39.96 -24.76
CA GLY A 710 -36.93 -38.98 -25.72
C GLY A 710 -38.26 -38.27 -25.38
N GLN A 711 -38.88 -38.59 -24.26
CA GLN A 711 -40.08 -37.94 -23.77
C GLN A 711 -39.88 -36.47 -23.46
N VAL A 712 -40.82 -35.61 -23.88
CA VAL A 712 -40.73 -34.16 -23.69
C VAL A 712 -41.35 -33.75 -22.37
N CYS A 713 -40.62 -33.05 -21.53
CA CYS A 713 -41.12 -32.39 -20.33
C CYS A 713 -41.05 -30.86 -20.51
N VAL A 714 -42.16 -30.18 -20.33
CA VAL A 714 -42.24 -28.72 -20.36
C VAL A 714 -42.15 -28.19 -18.93
N LEU A 715 -41.26 -27.24 -18.71
CA LEU A 715 -41.05 -26.58 -17.40
C LEU A 715 -41.56 -25.14 -17.49
N GLU A 716 -42.46 -24.77 -16.59
CA GLU A 716 -42.89 -23.39 -16.41
C GLU A 716 -42.10 -22.75 -15.26
N LEU A 717 -41.42 -21.61 -15.52
CA LEU A 717 -40.60 -20.88 -14.56
C LEU A 717 -41.24 -19.54 -14.24
N LYS A 718 -41.13 -19.14 -12.95
CA LYS A 718 -41.45 -17.78 -12.46
C LYS A 718 -40.32 -17.26 -11.55
N ILE A 719 -40.18 -15.93 -11.55
CA ILE A 719 -39.21 -15.20 -10.67
C ILE A 719 -39.72 -15.22 -9.25
#